data_b5fe694f96347114d53284083b4d450d
#
_entry.id   b5fe694f96347114d53284083b4d450d
#
_cell.length_a   1.000
_cell.length_b   1.000
_cell.length_c   1.000
_cell.angle_alpha   90.00
_cell.angle_beta   90.00
_cell.angle_gamma   90.00
#
_symmetry.space_group_name_H-M   'P 1'
#
loop_
_entity.id
_entity.type
_entity.pdbx_description
1 polymer ?
#
loop_
_entity_poly.entity_id
_entity_poly.type
_entity_poly.pdbx_seq_one_letter_code
_entity_poly.pdbx_strand_id
1 'polypeptide(L)'
;MNRGLYGKLAVNNIKHNRQFYLPYLLTGMLTVAFFYTMLYLNHNPGLDELPFGAMDVELVLGLGAVIIGFFSVIFLFYTNSFIMKRRKKELGIYNILGMEKRHLAKVIFLETFFLAVGAIGGGLVAGIAFSKLMCMLLYAMIGYHAEIVFYVSESGVVSTILLFAGIFMLTFIYNLFQIQLAKPVELLHGSSQGEREPKTKKLMAIVGIVTLAAGYYMAITVDNPVTAVILFFVAVILVIIGTYFIFMAGSIAVLKFLRKRKSYYYKKKHFVAVSGLIYRMKQNAAGLASICILSTMVLVVISSTVSMYAGLDDELAARYQGDIGVSITSENPITEGDALRELVNRTIQQENRSIKEEQGMMTLTFSCISEDGNLVIRKHDDEGSYSSDIIMLRMITREDYEETYNVTVPELSDHEVVLATSDDYDKDTITVGDYTYSILQKQHFSSENGHWMDNQVYYMVVNSVEDMAPLYEAQKEIYGKNASSYYYSLYIDIDGNREEKIACGNAVSAAIGASGMEEGHDGKYYIMIENRAENEDSFRQMYGGFLFLGIFLGILFLMITVLIIFYKQISEGYEDKERFAIMEKVGMSNEEVKKTISAQIRMVFLLPIVTAALHVLAAFPMIRMILAVMNLNNGRLFAYCLLGTITVFTVIYLLVYKMTLRTYYRIVGRQIG
;
A
#
# COMPACT_ATOMS: atom_id res chain seq x y z
N MET A 1 -39.55 36.65 -7.62
CA MET A 1 -38.16 36.97 -7.26
C MET A 1 -37.29 36.96 -8.50
N ASN A 2 -36.50 38.01 -8.71
CA ASN A 2 -35.71 38.22 -9.92
C ASN A 2 -34.63 37.13 -10.09
N ARG A 3 -34.50 36.49 -11.28
CA ARG A 3 -33.53 35.39 -11.53
C ARG A 3 -32.09 35.76 -11.16
N GLY A 4 -31.70 37.04 -11.27
CA GLY A 4 -30.40 37.56 -10.90
C GLY A 4 -30.09 37.61 -9.39
N LEU A 5 -31.12 37.58 -8.53
CA LEU A 5 -30.97 37.68 -7.08
C LEU A 5 -30.31 36.43 -6.48
N TYR A 6 -30.69 35.22 -6.96
CA TYR A 6 -30.09 33.97 -6.45
C TYR A 6 -28.59 33.87 -6.75
N GLY A 7 -28.18 34.29 -7.97
CA GLY A 7 -26.74 34.35 -8.33
C GLY A 7 -25.95 35.33 -7.48
N LYS A 8 -26.51 36.55 -7.26
CA LYS A 8 -25.89 37.54 -6.37
C LYS A 8 -25.77 37.04 -4.92
N LEU A 9 -26.82 36.37 -4.40
CA LEU A 9 -26.78 35.77 -3.07
C LEU A 9 -25.71 34.66 -2.99
N ALA A 10 -25.62 33.75 -3.97
CA ALA A 10 -24.65 32.70 -4.00
C ALA A 10 -23.21 33.24 -4.00
N VAL A 11 -22.90 34.19 -4.88
CA VAL A 11 -21.57 34.82 -4.94
C VAL A 11 -21.24 35.58 -3.66
N ASN A 12 -22.22 36.32 -3.12
CA ASN A 12 -22.02 37.08 -1.88
C ASN A 12 -21.77 36.13 -0.68
N ASN A 13 -22.48 35.01 -0.61
CA ASN A 13 -22.29 34.00 0.40
C ASN A 13 -20.89 33.36 0.32
N ILE A 14 -20.42 33.03 -0.88
CA ILE A 14 -19.05 32.52 -1.08
C ILE A 14 -18.02 33.55 -0.63
N LYS A 15 -18.18 34.81 -1.02
CA LYS A 15 -17.24 35.90 -0.66
C LYS A 15 -17.24 36.16 0.85
N HIS A 16 -18.42 36.21 1.49
CA HIS A 16 -18.52 36.48 2.92
C HIS A 16 -17.94 35.33 3.76
N ASN A 17 -18.14 34.10 3.33
CA ASN A 17 -17.65 32.88 3.99
C ASN A 17 -16.35 32.35 3.35
N ARG A 18 -15.54 33.22 2.71
CA ARG A 18 -14.31 32.82 1.98
C ARG A 18 -13.36 31.95 2.80
N GLN A 19 -13.29 32.15 4.10
CA GLN A 19 -12.44 31.40 5.01
C GLN A 19 -12.78 29.89 5.09
N PHE A 20 -14.01 29.51 4.67
CA PHE A 20 -14.46 28.11 4.58
C PHE A 20 -14.53 27.61 3.13
N TYR A 21 -14.97 28.47 2.21
CA TYR A 21 -15.10 28.09 0.81
C TYR A 21 -13.78 28.03 0.06
N LEU A 22 -12.81 28.90 0.39
CA LEU A 22 -11.50 28.91 -0.29
C LEU A 22 -10.70 27.61 -0.07
N PRO A 23 -10.56 27.08 1.16
CA PRO A 23 -9.90 25.78 1.33
C PRO A 23 -10.68 24.63 0.66
N TYR A 24 -12.03 24.68 0.61
CA TYR A 24 -12.83 23.69 -0.12
C TYR A 24 -12.55 23.72 -1.61
N LEU A 25 -12.53 24.91 -2.19
CA LEU A 25 -12.17 25.11 -3.58
C LEU A 25 -10.76 24.59 -3.88
N LEU A 26 -9.79 24.94 -3.02
CA LEU A 26 -8.40 24.44 -3.14
C LEU A 26 -8.32 22.92 -3.04
N THR A 27 -9.08 22.30 -2.12
CA THR A 27 -9.16 20.84 -2.03
C THR A 27 -9.69 20.24 -3.33
N GLY A 28 -10.80 20.80 -3.86
CA GLY A 28 -11.35 20.37 -5.13
C GLY A 28 -10.37 20.55 -6.30
N MET A 29 -9.71 21.71 -6.39
CA MET A 29 -8.69 21.95 -7.43
C MET A 29 -7.54 20.95 -7.34
N LEU A 30 -7.03 20.68 -6.15
CA LEU A 30 -5.94 19.73 -5.94
C LEU A 30 -6.35 18.31 -6.33
N THR A 31 -7.49 17.81 -5.86
CA THR A 31 -7.95 16.46 -6.20
C THR A 31 -8.20 16.31 -7.70
N VAL A 32 -8.77 17.34 -8.36
CA VAL A 32 -8.94 17.38 -9.82
C VAL A 32 -7.59 17.34 -10.52
N ALA A 33 -6.63 18.17 -10.09
CA ALA A 33 -5.29 18.21 -10.69
C ALA A 33 -4.57 16.88 -10.58
N PHE A 34 -4.59 16.25 -9.39
CA PHE A 34 -3.97 14.94 -9.16
C PHE A 34 -4.61 13.85 -9.99
N PHE A 35 -5.94 13.82 -10.06
CA PHE A 35 -6.67 12.84 -10.88
C PHE A 35 -6.36 12.99 -12.36
N TYR A 36 -6.43 14.22 -12.90
CA TYR A 36 -6.07 14.49 -14.28
C TYR A 36 -4.62 14.11 -14.58
N THR A 37 -3.68 14.49 -13.71
CA THR A 37 -2.26 14.16 -13.91
C THR A 37 -2.04 12.64 -13.97
N MET A 38 -2.73 11.86 -13.14
CA MET A 38 -2.62 10.42 -13.17
C MET A 38 -3.17 9.82 -14.48
N LEU A 39 -4.32 10.33 -14.96
CA LEU A 39 -4.86 9.92 -16.27
C LEU A 39 -3.96 10.36 -17.44
N TYR A 40 -3.36 11.56 -17.35
CA TYR A 40 -2.41 12.03 -18.35
C TYR A 40 -1.19 11.11 -18.44
N LEU A 41 -0.64 10.69 -17.30
CA LEU A 41 0.50 9.76 -17.26
C LEU A 41 0.11 8.37 -17.78
N ASN A 42 -1.05 7.87 -17.37
CA ASN A 42 -1.54 6.55 -17.79
C ASN A 42 -1.79 6.44 -19.32
N HIS A 43 -2.19 7.54 -19.97
CA HIS A 43 -2.39 7.57 -21.41
C HIS A 43 -1.22 8.25 -22.16
N ASN A 44 -0.02 8.21 -21.61
CA ASN A 44 1.13 8.85 -22.23
C ASN A 44 1.70 7.97 -23.36
N PRO A 45 1.66 8.40 -24.63
CA PRO A 45 2.20 7.62 -25.75
C PRO A 45 3.68 7.25 -25.59
N GLY A 46 4.45 8.03 -24.85
CA GLY A 46 5.86 7.71 -24.56
C GLY A 46 6.06 6.50 -23.65
N LEU A 47 5.00 6.00 -22.98
CA LEU A 47 5.06 4.73 -22.25
C LEU A 47 4.96 3.53 -23.18
N ASP A 48 4.25 3.66 -24.31
CA ASP A 48 4.13 2.60 -25.33
C ASP A 48 5.48 2.29 -25.98
N GLU A 49 6.43 3.23 -25.93
CA GLU A 49 7.78 3.08 -26.47
C GLU A 49 8.75 2.41 -25.48
N LEU A 50 8.31 2.10 -24.25
CA LEU A 50 9.14 1.36 -23.28
C LEU A 50 9.39 -0.05 -23.81
N PRO A 51 10.64 -0.50 -23.91
CA PRO A 51 10.97 -1.82 -24.46
C PRO A 51 10.44 -2.96 -23.59
N PHE A 52 10.35 -2.74 -22.27
CA PHE A 52 9.87 -3.70 -21.28
C PHE A 52 9.08 -2.98 -20.19
N GLY A 53 8.09 -3.65 -19.58
CA GLY A 53 7.37 -3.13 -18.42
C GLY A 53 6.35 -2.01 -18.69
N ALA A 54 6.10 -1.63 -19.94
CA ALA A 54 5.10 -0.60 -20.30
C ALA A 54 3.72 -0.92 -19.71
N MET A 55 3.27 -2.17 -19.86
CA MET A 55 1.98 -2.63 -19.35
C MET A 55 1.90 -2.61 -17.84
N ASP A 56 3.00 -2.89 -17.13
CA ASP A 56 3.06 -2.86 -15.66
C ASP A 56 2.97 -1.43 -15.13
N VAL A 57 3.70 -0.49 -15.73
CA VAL A 57 3.65 0.93 -15.36
C VAL A 57 2.25 1.51 -15.64
N GLU A 58 1.65 1.19 -16.77
CA GLU A 58 0.29 1.63 -17.12
C GLU A 58 -0.74 1.09 -16.14
N LEU A 59 -0.66 -0.19 -15.76
CA LEU A 59 -1.52 -0.81 -14.77
C LEU A 59 -1.40 -0.11 -13.40
N VAL A 60 -0.18 0.17 -12.95
CA VAL A 60 0.09 0.87 -11.68
C VAL A 60 -0.51 2.28 -11.69
N LEU A 61 -0.33 3.03 -12.78
CA LEU A 61 -0.89 4.38 -12.95
C LEU A 61 -2.43 4.34 -13.02
N GLY A 62 -3.01 3.34 -13.70
CA GLY A 62 -4.45 3.11 -13.76
C GLY A 62 -5.05 2.85 -12.39
N LEU A 63 -4.43 1.98 -11.59
CA LEU A 63 -4.81 1.76 -10.18
C LEU A 63 -4.72 3.05 -9.37
N GLY A 64 -3.68 3.86 -9.59
CA GLY A 64 -3.53 5.17 -8.96
C GLY A 64 -4.70 6.10 -9.26
N ALA A 65 -5.15 6.17 -10.52
CA ALA A 65 -6.31 6.97 -10.91
C ALA A 65 -7.59 6.52 -10.20
N VAL A 66 -7.84 5.20 -10.13
CA VAL A 66 -8.99 4.63 -9.40
C VAL A 66 -8.96 5.00 -7.91
N ILE A 67 -7.80 4.85 -7.27
CA ILE A 67 -7.61 5.19 -5.85
C ILE A 67 -7.89 6.69 -5.63
N ILE A 68 -7.32 7.58 -6.45
CA ILE A 68 -7.54 9.03 -6.33
C ILE A 68 -9.01 9.36 -6.54
N GLY A 69 -9.67 8.77 -7.54
CA GLY A 69 -11.09 8.96 -7.80
C GLY A 69 -11.95 8.58 -6.59
N PHE A 70 -11.70 7.40 -6.02
CA PHE A 70 -12.41 6.92 -4.83
C PHE A 70 -12.23 7.84 -3.62
N PHE A 71 -11.00 8.22 -3.32
CA PHE A 71 -10.73 9.12 -2.21
C PHE A 71 -11.26 10.54 -2.45
N SER A 72 -11.28 11.03 -3.69
CA SER A 72 -11.87 12.33 -4.04
C SER A 72 -13.34 12.42 -3.65
N VAL A 73 -14.12 11.33 -3.86
CA VAL A 73 -15.51 11.24 -3.40
C VAL A 73 -15.57 11.45 -1.88
N ILE A 74 -14.81 10.65 -1.12
CA ILE A 74 -14.81 10.71 0.35
C ILE A 74 -14.46 12.11 0.85
N PHE A 75 -13.42 12.73 0.27
CA PHE A 75 -12.92 14.03 0.72
C PHE A 75 -13.86 15.18 0.40
N LEU A 76 -14.37 15.24 -0.80
CA LEU A 76 -15.27 16.29 -1.19
C LEU A 76 -16.58 16.21 -0.39
N PHE A 77 -17.08 15.00 -0.13
CA PHE A 77 -18.22 14.80 0.77
C PHE A 77 -17.92 15.23 2.21
N TYR A 78 -16.77 14.83 2.74
CA TYR A 78 -16.37 15.20 4.10
C TYR A 78 -16.28 16.72 4.24
N THR A 79 -15.60 17.39 3.33
CA THR A 79 -15.38 18.84 3.37
C THR A 79 -16.68 19.61 3.13
N ASN A 80 -17.53 19.13 2.21
CA ASN A 80 -18.87 19.67 1.96
C ASN A 80 -19.76 19.54 3.20
N SER A 81 -19.75 18.40 3.87
CA SER A 81 -20.53 18.18 5.11
C SER A 81 -20.14 19.18 6.21
N PHE A 82 -18.84 19.51 6.28
CA PHE A 82 -18.35 20.51 7.22
C PHE A 82 -18.87 21.92 6.91
N ILE A 83 -18.83 22.34 5.65
CA ILE A 83 -19.39 23.63 5.21
C ILE A 83 -20.89 23.68 5.50
N MET A 84 -21.64 22.63 5.14
CA MET A 84 -23.06 22.58 5.34
C MET A 84 -23.47 22.65 6.81
N LYS A 85 -22.70 22.06 7.73
CA LYS A 85 -22.95 22.16 9.18
C LYS A 85 -22.96 23.63 9.66
N ARG A 86 -22.07 24.46 9.12
CA ARG A 86 -22.01 25.91 9.40
C ARG A 86 -23.16 26.66 8.74
N ARG A 87 -23.42 26.34 7.48
CA ARG A 87 -24.43 27.02 6.67
C ARG A 87 -25.87 26.76 7.15
N LYS A 88 -26.12 25.66 7.86
CA LYS A 88 -27.47 25.34 8.41
C LYS A 88 -28.06 26.51 9.19
N LYS A 89 -27.27 27.24 9.98
CA LYS A 89 -27.72 28.39 10.77
C LYS A 89 -28.16 29.53 9.85
N GLU A 90 -27.37 29.86 8.83
CA GLU A 90 -27.72 30.95 7.88
C GLU A 90 -28.95 30.57 7.04
N LEU A 91 -29.02 29.31 6.57
CA LEU A 91 -30.19 28.80 5.83
C LEU A 91 -31.47 28.77 6.68
N GLY A 92 -31.30 28.51 8.00
CA GLY A 92 -32.42 28.63 8.97
C GLY A 92 -32.94 30.07 9.07
N ILE A 93 -32.02 31.06 9.14
CA ILE A 93 -32.43 32.48 9.16
C ILE A 93 -33.17 32.86 7.88
N TYR A 94 -32.66 32.46 6.70
CA TYR A 94 -33.37 32.72 5.43
C TYR A 94 -34.74 32.12 5.38
N ASN A 95 -34.94 30.93 5.96
CA ASN A 95 -36.22 30.27 6.00
C ASN A 95 -37.21 31.01 6.91
N ILE A 96 -36.77 31.52 8.06
CA ILE A 96 -37.61 32.34 8.98
C ILE A 96 -37.96 33.68 8.37
N LEU A 97 -37.04 34.27 7.58
CA LEU A 97 -37.29 35.50 6.84
C LEU A 97 -38.21 35.30 5.62
N GLY A 98 -38.80 34.09 5.45
CA GLY A 98 -39.83 33.79 4.45
C GLY A 98 -39.28 33.17 3.14
N MET A 99 -38.03 32.78 3.06
CA MET A 99 -37.56 32.02 1.91
C MET A 99 -38.03 30.56 1.98
N GLU A 100 -38.84 30.14 1.00
CA GLU A 100 -39.23 28.74 0.87
C GLU A 100 -38.02 27.82 0.58
N LYS A 101 -38.15 26.56 0.97
CA LYS A 101 -37.10 25.52 0.75
C LYS A 101 -36.68 25.40 -0.73
N ARG A 102 -37.61 25.59 -1.68
CA ARG A 102 -37.31 25.59 -3.12
C ARG A 102 -36.38 26.75 -3.57
N HIS A 103 -36.47 27.91 -2.92
CA HIS A 103 -35.60 29.04 -3.19
C HIS A 103 -34.21 28.85 -2.58
N LEU A 104 -34.12 28.27 -1.38
CA LEU A 104 -32.87 27.86 -0.76
C LEU A 104 -32.13 26.81 -1.61
N ALA A 105 -32.87 25.84 -2.17
CA ALA A 105 -32.32 24.85 -3.09
C ALA A 105 -31.67 25.48 -4.32
N LYS A 106 -32.27 26.53 -4.91
CA LYS A 106 -31.65 27.26 -6.04
C LYS A 106 -30.37 28.00 -5.66
N VAL A 107 -30.31 28.59 -4.49
CA VAL A 107 -29.10 29.27 -3.99
C VAL A 107 -27.97 28.24 -3.81
N ILE A 108 -28.27 27.09 -3.18
CA ILE A 108 -27.27 26.03 -2.96
C ILE A 108 -26.80 25.41 -4.28
N PHE A 109 -27.71 25.20 -5.23
CA PHE A 109 -27.36 24.77 -6.57
C PHE A 109 -26.33 25.70 -7.21
N LEU A 110 -26.58 27.03 -7.20
CA LEU A 110 -25.67 27.99 -7.77
C LEU A 110 -24.34 28.08 -7.02
N GLU A 111 -24.35 28.00 -5.69
CA GLU A 111 -23.12 27.91 -4.89
C GLU A 111 -22.30 26.69 -5.28
N THR A 112 -22.90 25.48 -5.31
CA THR A 112 -22.24 24.24 -5.70
C THR A 112 -21.75 24.31 -7.14
N PHE A 113 -22.53 24.87 -8.05
CA PHE A 113 -22.15 25.04 -9.46
C PHE A 113 -20.91 25.95 -9.63
N PHE A 114 -20.90 27.11 -8.97
CA PHE A 114 -19.72 28.00 -9.04
C PHE A 114 -18.47 27.37 -8.44
N LEU A 115 -18.61 26.62 -7.37
CA LEU A 115 -17.51 25.88 -6.76
C LEU A 115 -17.02 24.74 -7.65
N ALA A 116 -17.95 24.00 -8.29
CA ALA A 116 -17.63 22.95 -9.24
C ALA A 116 -16.85 23.49 -10.44
N VAL A 117 -17.37 24.57 -11.08
CA VAL A 117 -16.67 25.21 -12.21
C VAL A 117 -15.29 25.71 -11.81
N GLY A 118 -15.19 26.35 -10.65
CA GLY A 118 -13.91 26.84 -10.14
C GLY A 118 -12.93 25.71 -9.80
N ALA A 119 -13.40 24.64 -9.16
CA ALA A 119 -12.57 23.49 -8.79
C ALA A 119 -12.11 22.68 -10.02
N ILE A 120 -13.03 22.35 -10.92
CA ILE A 120 -12.73 21.59 -12.13
C ILE A 120 -11.86 22.41 -13.07
N GLY A 121 -12.25 23.67 -13.38
CA GLY A 121 -11.48 24.52 -14.27
C GLY A 121 -10.09 24.83 -13.75
N GLY A 122 -9.98 25.28 -12.49
CA GLY A 122 -8.69 25.59 -11.87
C GLY A 122 -7.83 24.35 -11.66
N GLY A 123 -8.45 23.20 -11.32
CA GLY A 123 -7.74 21.92 -11.16
C GLY A 123 -7.20 21.37 -12.47
N LEU A 124 -7.98 21.44 -13.56
CA LEU A 124 -7.52 21.04 -14.90
C LEU A 124 -6.36 21.94 -15.37
N VAL A 125 -6.48 23.25 -15.22
CA VAL A 125 -5.37 24.18 -15.55
C VAL A 125 -4.11 23.83 -14.78
N ALA A 126 -4.22 23.61 -13.48
CA ALA A 126 -3.09 23.20 -12.65
C ALA A 126 -2.54 21.83 -13.07
N GLY A 127 -3.42 20.83 -13.27
CA GLY A 127 -3.02 19.48 -13.69
C GLY A 127 -2.29 19.47 -15.03
N ILE A 128 -2.80 20.21 -16.03
CA ILE A 128 -2.16 20.36 -17.35
C ILE A 128 -0.80 21.06 -17.21
N ALA A 129 -0.71 22.10 -16.38
CA ALA A 129 0.55 22.83 -16.17
C ALA A 129 1.63 21.97 -15.50
N PHE A 130 1.25 21.11 -14.55
CA PHE A 130 2.17 20.25 -13.82
C PHE A 130 2.39 18.87 -14.47
N SER A 131 1.59 18.48 -15.46
CA SER A 131 1.64 17.14 -16.07
C SER A 131 3.02 16.81 -16.65
N LYS A 132 3.65 17.74 -17.37
CA LYS A 132 5.01 17.54 -17.91
C LYS A 132 6.05 17.32 -16.81
N LEU A 133 5.98 18.10 -15.73
CA LEU A 133 6.89 17.94 -14.59
C LEU A 133 6.72 16.56 -13.91
N MET A 134 5.48 16.10 -13.77
CA MET A 134 5.20 14.79 -13.20
C MET A 134 5.66 13.65 -14.13
N CYS A 135 5.55 13.83 -15.44
CA CYS A 135 6.08 12.89 -16.42
C CYS A 135 7.61 12.81 -16.34
N MET A 136 8.30 13.96 -16.21
CA MET A 136 9.76 13.98 -15.98
C MET A 136 10.16 13.25 -14.71
N LEU A 137 9.39 13.44 -13.64
CA LEU A 137 9.63 12.78 -12.37
C LEU A 137 9.41 11.26 -12.47
N LEU A 138 8.33 10.83 -13.13
CA LEU A 138 8.07 9.41 -13.39
C LEU A 138 9.22 8.79 -14.19
N TYR A 139 9.61 9.39 -15.30
CA TYR A 139 10.69 8.88 -16.16
C TYR A 139 12.01 8.78 -15.41
N ALA A 140 12.33 9.78 -14.56
CA ALA A 140 13.52 9.72 -13.71
C ALA A 140 13.47 8.57 -12.69
N MET A 141 12.28 8.24 -12.15
CA MET A 141 12.12 7.14 -11.19
C MET A 141 12.17 5.76 -11.84
N ILE A 142 11.62 5.63 -13.06
CA ILE A 142 11.67 4.37 -13.82
C ILE A 142 12.99 4.18 -14.59
N GLY A 143 13.90 5.16 -14.54
CA GLY A 143 15.17 5.08 -15.25
C GLY A 143 15.08 5.22 -16.78
N TYR A 144 13.98 5.79 -17.29
CA TYR A 144 13.73 5.92 -18.71
C TYR A 144 14.08 7.31 -19.23
N HIS A 145 14.78 7.37 -20.39
CA HIS A 145 15.22 8.59 -21.02
C HIS A 145 14.57 8.73 -22.40
N ALA A 146 13.45 9.44 -22.46
CA ALA A 146 12.79 9.78 -23.73
C ALA A 146 12.54 11.28 -23.85
N GLU A 147 12.36 11.75 -25.07
CA GLU A 147 11.91 13.12 -25.32
C GLU A 147 10.46 13.29 -24.84
N ILE A 148 10.26 14.15 -23.84
CA ILE A 148 8.95 14.41 -23.28
C ILE A 148 8.25 15.49 -24.11
N VAL A 149 7.37 15.06 -24.99
CA VAL A 149 6.51 15.95 -25.74
C VAL A 149 5.35 16.41 -24.87
N PHE A 150 5.12 17.72 -24.79
CA PHE A 150 3.94 18.24 -24.11
C PHE A 150 2.69 18.00 -24.96
N TYR A 151 1.71 17.33 -24.39
CA TYR A 151 0.40 17.11 -25.00
C TYR A 151 -0.71 17.32 -23.97
N VAL A 152 -1.95 17.40 -24.39
CA VAL A 152 -3.13 17.46 -23.52
C VAL A 152 -3.96 16.20 -23.77
N SER A 153 -4.14 15.37 -22.74
CA SER A 153 -4.96 14.16 -22.85
C SER A 153 -6.45 14.54 -22.92
N GLU A 154 -7.05 14.49 -24.10
CA GLU A 154 -8.49 14.79 -24.28
C GLU A 154 -9.36 13.82 -23.49
N SER A 155 -9.05 12.51 -23.53
CA SER A 155 -9.74 11.48 -22.74
C SER A 155 -9.61 11.74 -21.23
N GLY A 156 -8.42 12.15 -20.77
CA GLY A 156 -8.15 12.54 -19.40
C GLY A 156 -8.98 13.75 -18.96
N VAL A 157 -9.10 14.78 -19.79
CA VAL A 157 -9.93 15.97 -19.53
C VAL A 157 -11.40 15.57 -19.40
N VAL A 158 -11.93 14.81 -20.37
CA VAL A 158 -13.35 14.40 -20.38
C VAL A 158 -13.67 13.53 -19.17
N SER A 159 -12.85 12.53 -18.88
CA SER A 159 -13.03 11.64 -17.72
C SER A 159 -12.98 12.39 -16.41
N THR A 160 -12.07 13.36 -16.28
CA THR A 160 -11.96 14.23 -15.10
C THR A 160 -13.21 15.08 -14.91
N ILE A 161 -13.69 15.73 -15.98
CA ILE A 161 -14.93 16.54 -15.91
C ILE A 161 -16.11 15.68 -15.52
N LEU A 162 -16.29 14.50 -16.12
CA LEU A 162 -17.40 13.59 -15.83
C LEU A 162 -17.38 13.12 -14.36
N LEU A 163 -16.24 12.66 -13.87
CA LEU A 163 -16.12 12.19 -12.49
C LEU A 163 -16.44 13.32 -11.50
N PHE A 164 -15.79 14.46 -11.62
CA PHE A 164 -15.96 15.53 -10.64
C PHE A 164 -17.30 16.26 -10.76
N ALA A 165 -17.86 16.40 -11.96
CA ALA A 165 -19.25 16.86 -12.12
C ALA A 165 -20.23 15.91 -11.40
N GLY A 166 -20.04 14.59 -11.53
CA GLY A 166 -20.79 13.58 -10.80
C GLY A 166 -20.66 13.74 -9.28
N ILE A 167 -19.44 13.92 -8.76
CA ILE A 167 -19.19 14.12 -7.32
C ILE A 167 -19.89 15.39 -6.81
N PHE A 168 -19.74 16.52 -7.51
CA PHE A 168 -20.42 17.78 -7.13
C PHE A 168 -21.94 17.66 -7.22
N MET A 169 -22.48 16.92 -8.19
CA MET A 169 -23.90 16.65 -8.27
C MET A 169 -24.39 15.83 -7.08
N LEU A 170 -23.66 14.77 -6.72
CA LEU A 170 -24.00 13.96 -5.54
C LEU A 170 -23.92 14.78 -4.24
N THR A 171 -22.93 15.66 -4.08
CA THR A 171 -22.84 16.56 -2.92
C THR A 171 -23.99 17.55 -2.89
N PHE A 172 -24.44 18.07 -4.02
CA PHE A 172 -25.63 18.91 -4.13
C PHE A 172 -26.89 18.16 -3.69
N ILE A 173 -27.12 16.95 -4.20
CA ILE A 173 -28.26 16.10 -3.83
C ILE A 173 -28.26 15.84 -2.31
N TYR A 174 -27.10 15.49 -1.75
CA TYR A 174 -26.94 15.31 -0.30
C TYR A 174 -27.30 16.55 0.50
N ASN A 175 -26.86 17.75 0.06
CA ASN A 175 -27.20 19.01 0.69
C ASN A 175 -28.70 19.31 0.62
N LEU A 176 -29.33 18.99 -0.50
CA LEU A 176 -30.81 19.11 -0.68
C LEU A 176 -31.55 18.25 0.34
N PHE A 177 -31.21 16.97 0.48
CA PHE A 177 -31.84 16.10 1.47
C PHE A 177 -31.69 16.64 2.89
N GLN A 178 -30.52 17.15 3.25
CA GLN A 178 -30.27 17.72 4.57
C GLN A 178 -31.19 18.91 4.89
N ILE A 179 -31.50 19.75 3.90
CA ILE A 179 -32.36 20.93 4.08
C ILE A 179 -33.85 20.56 4.09
N GLN A 180 -34.24 19.61 3.22
CA GLN A 180 -35.62 19.17 3.18
C GLN A 180 -36.06 18.49 4.47
N LEU A 181 -35.18 17.69 5.09
CA LEU A 181 -35.43 16.96 6.34
C LEU A 181 -35.36 17.86 7.59
N ALA A 182 -34.67 18.99 7.52
CA ALA A 182 -34.51 19.87 8.68
C ALA A 182 -35.74 20.73 8.97
N LYS A 183 -36.16 20.79 10.25
CA LYS A 183 -37.16 21.73 10.72
C LYS A 183 -36.53 23.12 10.91
N PRO A 184 -37.21 24.22 10.51
CA PRO A 184 -36.69 25.60 10.63
C PRO A 184 -36.21 25.97 12.03
N VAL A 185 -36.91 25.56 13.06
CA VAL A 185 -36.59 25.80 14.45
C VAL A 185 -35.35 25.03 14.90
N GLU A 186 -35.15 23.80 14.42
CA GLU A 186 -33.97 22.99 14.69
C GLU A 186 -32.68 23.58 14.04
N LEU A 187 -32.82 24.24 12.89
CA LEU A 187 -31.71 24.92 12.19
C LEU A 187 -31.15 26.10 13.00
N LEU A 188 -32.01 26.82 13.73
CA LEU A 188 -31.59 27.95 14.57
C LEU A 188 -31.04 27.56 15.93
N HIS A 189 -31.68 26.61 16.59
CA HIS A 189 -31.35 26.23 17.97
C HIS A 189 -30.22 25.22 18.06
N GLY A 190 -29.74 24.69 16.95
CA GLY A 190 -28.67 23.69 16.92
C GLY A 190 -27.31 24.10 17.56
N SER A 191 -27.12 25.42 17.77
CA SER A 191 -25.89 25.95 18.42
C SER A 191 -26.13 26.52 19.83
N SER A 192 -27.36 26.79 20.23
CA SER A 192 -27.71 27.47 21.49
C SER A 192 -28.31 26.55 22.56
N GLN A 193 -28.77 25.34 22.20
CA GLN A 193 -29.04 24.32 23.22
C GLN A 193 -27.72 23.91 23.86
N GLY A 194 -27.58 24.20 25.18
CA GLY A 194 -26.45 23.75 25.97
C GLY A 194 -26.12 22.30 25.64
N GLU A 195 -24.88 22.04 25.26
CA GLU A 195 -24.44 20.72 24.80
C GLU A 195 -24.70 19.69 25.90
N ARG A 196 -25.66 18.79 25.66
CA ARG A 196 -25.89 17.66 26.57
C ARG A 196 -24.63 16.80 26.61
N GLU A 197 -24.19 16.46 27.82
CA GLU A 197 -23.06 15.57 28.00
C GLU A 197 -23.25 14.28 27.18
N PRO A 198 -22.24 13.88 26.37
CA PRO A 198 -22.37 12.71 25.52
C PRO A 198 -22.58 11.45 26.35
N LYS A 199 -23.61 10.68 26.01
CA LYS A 199 -23.83 9.34 26.60
C LYS A 199 -22.69 8.43 26.09
N THR A 200 -22.10 7.66 27.00
CA THR A 200 -21.10 6.66 26.63
C THR A 200 -21.80 5.51 25.91
N LYS A 201 -21.54 5.36 24.63
CA LYS A 201 -22.05 4.23 23.84
C LYS A 201 -21.14 3.02 24.07
N LYS A 202 -21.31 2.33 25.20
CA LYS A 202 -20.45 1.21 25.61
C LYS A 202 -20.38 0.11 24.55
N LEU A 203 -21.50 -0.24 23.93
CA LEU A 203 -21.54 -1.25 22.87
C LEU A 203 -20.64 -0.87 21.67
N MET A 204 -20.73 0.39 21.21
CA MET A 204 -19.83 0.87 20.12
C MET A 204 -18.36 0.82 20.52
N ALA A 205 -18.04 1.15 21.79
CA ALA A 205 -16.65 1.09 22.26
C ALA A 205 -16.13 -0.36 22.30
N ILE A 206 -16.96 -1.31 22.77
CA ILE A 206 -16.63 -2.75 22.79
C ILE A 206 -16.46 -3.27 21.37
N VAL A 207 -17.42 -3.01 20.47
CA VAL A 207 -17.31 -3.42 19.04
C VAL A 207 -16.07 -2.83 18.42
N GLY A 208 -15.73 -1.55 18.69
CA GLY A 208 -14.51 -0.92 18.21
C GLY A 208 -13.23 -1.61 18.70
N ILE A 209 -13.18 -2.02 19.96
CA ILE A 209 -12.04 -2.77 20.51
C ILE A 209 -11.95 -4.16 19.87
N VAL A 210 -13.07 -4.86 19.74
CA VAL A 210 -13.11 -6.21 19.18
C VAL A 210 -12.69 -6.21 17.71
N THR A 211 -13.22 -5.28 16.89
CA THR A 211 -12.86 -5.18 15.48
C THR A 211 -11.40 -4.77 15.28
N LEU A 212 -10.88 -3.85 16.10
CA LEU A 212 -9.47 -3.48 16.03
C LEU A 212 -8.56 -4.62 16.48
N ALA A 213 -8.90 -5.31 17.57
CA ALA A 213 -8.14 -6.45 18.05
C ALA A 213 -8.15 -7.61 17.03
N ALA A 214 -9.30 -7.86 16.38
CA ALA A 214 -9.40 -8.88 15.33
C ALA A 214 -8.51 -8.51 14.12
N GLY A 215 -8.54 -7.24 13.65
CA GLY A 215 -7.66 -6.80 12.57
C GLY A 215 -6.18 -6.91 12.91
N TYR A 216 -5.77 -6.56 14.14
CA TYR A 216 -4.39 -6.72 14.59
C TYR A 216 -3.99 -8.18 14.75
N TYR A 217 -4.88 -9.01 15.30
CA TYR A 217 -4.65 -10.44 15.43
C TYR A 217 -4.38 -11.07 14.05
N MET A 218 -5.23 -10.80 13.07
CA MET A 218 -5.03 -11.27 11.69
C MET A 218 -3.69 -10.78 11.12
N ALA A 219 -3.32 -9.52 11.36
CA ALA A 219 -2.08 -8.95 10.83
C ALA A 219 -0.80 -9.52 11.47
N ILE A 220 -0.88 -9.98 12.73
CA ILE A 220 0.28 -10.49 13.47
C ILE A 220 0.45 -12.00 13.31
N THR A 221 -0.66 -12.74 13.14
CA THR A 221 -0.65 -14.22 13.13
C THR A 221 -0.61 -14.83 11.74
N VAL A 222 -0.69 -14.01 10.68
CA VAL A 222 -0.57 -14.52 9.31
C VAL A 222 0.88 -14.94 9.06
N ASP A 223 1.06 -16.14 8.59
CA ASP A 223 2.35 -16.83 8.35
C ASP A 223 2.57 -17.22 6.88
N ASN A 224 1.51 -17.14 6.06
CA ASN A 224 1.58 -17.47 4.63
C ASN A 224 1.40 -16.20 3.77
N PRO A 225 2.32 -15.93 2.81
CA PRO A 225 2.28 -14.74 1.96
C PRO A 225 1.00 -14.60 1.13
N VAL A 226 0.49 -15.68 0.52
CA VAL A 226 -0.72 -15.65 -0.30
C VAL A 226 -1.95 -15.34 0.56
N THR A 227 -2.04 -15.98 1.73
CA THR A 227 -3.09 -15.71 2.72
C THR A 227 -3.02 -14.27 3.22
N ALA A 228 -1.81 -13.71 3.39
CA ALA A 228 -1.62 -12.32 3.79
C ALA A 228 -2.26 -11.34 2.81
N VAL A 229 -2.11 -11.54 1.48
CA VAL A 229 -2.72 -10.68 0.46
C VAL A 229 -4.25 -10.68 0.57
N ILE A 230 -4.87 -11.86 0.76
CA ILE A 230 -6.33 -11.99 0.85
C ILE A 230 -6.85 -11.36 2.15
N LEU A 231 -6.23 -11.68 3.29
CA LEU A 231 -6.64 -11.20 4.60
C LEU A 231 -6.35 -9.71 4.81
N PHE A 232 -5.41 -9.13 4.07
CA PHE A 232 -5.03 -7.72 4.18
C PHE A 232 -6.23 -6.78 4.05
N PHE A 233 -7.05 -6.96 3.01
CA PHE A 233 -8.22 -6.11 2.79
C PHE A 233 -9.23 -6.24 3.93
N VAL A 234 -9.45 -7.45 4.44
CA VAL A 234 -10.35 -7.69 5.58
C VAL A 234 -9.80 -7.02 6.84
N ALA A 235 -8.51 -7.18 7.14
CA ALA A 235 -7.85 -6.55 8.27
C ALA A 235 -7.92 -5.03 8.20
N VAL A 236 -7.67 -4.44 7.03
CA VAL A 236 -7.77 -2.98 6.80
C VAL A 236 -9.18 -2.47 7.09
N ILE A 237 -10.24 -3.15 6.59
CA ILE A 237 -11.63 -2.78 6.85
C ILE A 237 -11.94 -2.85 8.35
N LEU A 238 -11.52 -3.91 9.03
CA LEU A 238 -11.71 -4.07 10.49
C LEU A 238 -11.00 -2.96 11.28
N VAL A 239 -9.77 -2.63 10.90
CA VAL A 239 -8.99 -1.54 11.53
C VAL A 239 -9.67 -0.19 11.30
N ILE A 240 -10.17 0.09 10.08
CA ILE A 240 -10.91 1.33 9.77
C ILE A 240 -12.15 1.44 10.66
N ILE A 241 -13.00 0.42 10.69
CA ILE A 241 -14.23 0.40 11.48
C ILE A 241 -13.90 0.54 12.98
N GLY A 242 -12.93 -0.24 13.46
CA GLY A 242 -12.45 -0.19 14.85
C GLY A 242 -11.96 1.19 15.24
N THR A 243 -11.16 1.81 14.40
CA THR A 243 -10.63 3.17 14.60
C THR A 243 -11.74 4.20 14.71
N TYR A 244 -12.72 4.19 13.79
CA TYR A 244 -13.87 5.10 13.89
C TYR A 244 -14.63 4.91 15.19
N PHE A 245 -14.91 3.68 15.59
CA PHE A 245 -15.67 3.40 16.83
C PHE A 245 -14.89 3.75 18.09
N ILE A 246 -13.58 3.51 18.11
CA ILE A 246 -12.72 3.88 19.24
C ILE A 246 -12.62 5.40 19.37
N PHE A 247 -12.44 6.13 18.28
CA PHE A 247 -12.43 7.59 18.35
C PHE A 247 -13.79 8.16 18.76
N MET A 248 -14.92 7.61 18.26
CA MET A 248 -16.28 8.12 18.54
C MET A 248 -16.81 7.74 19.93
N ALA A 249 -16.51 6.55 20.42
CA ALA A 249 -17.07 6.04 21.66
C ALA A 249 -16.01 5.76 22.72
N GLY A 250 -14.87 5.18 22.35
CA GLY A 250 -13.78 4.83 23.25
C GLY A 250 -13.13 6.06 23.87
N SER A 251 -12.87 7.10 23.10
CA SER A 251 -12.30 8.35 23.59
C SER A 251 -13.17 9.01 24.69
N ILE A 252 -14.48 9.02 24.50
CA ILE A 252 -15.44 9.53 25.51
C ILE A 252 -15.42 8.65 26.75
N ALA A 253 -15.33 7.32 26.59
CA ALA A 253 -15.27 6.38 27.71
C ALA A 253 -14.01 6.61 28.53
N VAL A 254 -12.84 6.76 27.90
CA VAL A 254 -11.55 7.04 28.56
C VAL A 254 -11.60 8.38 29.31
N LEU A 255 -12.09 9.44 28.67
CA LEU A 255 -12.19 10.76 29.31
C LEU A 255 -13.13 10.75 30.52
N LYS A 256 -14.26 10.04 30.45
CA LYS A 256 -15.16 9.85 31.60
C LYS A 256 -14.52 9.00 32.72
N PHE A 257 -13.72 8.01 32.36
CA PHE A 257 -12.96 7.24 33.34
C PHE A 257 -11.91 8.12 34.03
N LEU A 258 -11.16 8.93 33.31
CA LEU A 258 -10.20 9.90 33.86
C LEU A 258 -10.89 10.91 34.78
N ARG A 259 -12.10 11.36 34.41
CA ARG A 259 -12.91 12.26 35.27
C ARG A 259 -13.30 11.61 36.58
N LYS A 260 -13.55 10.31 36.62
CA LYS A 260 -13.87 9.58 37.90
C LYS A 260 -12.68 9.46 38.82
N ARG A 261 -11.43 9.51 38.31
CA ARG A 261 -10.22 9.48 39.13
C ARG A 261 -9.98 10.85 39.75
N LYS A 262 -10.48 11.07 40.99
CA LYS A 262 -10.42 12.36 41.71
C LYS A 262 -9.01 12.93 41.83
N SER A 263 -8.00 12.12 42.12
CA SER A 263 -6.59 12.52 42.23
C SER A 263 -5.98 13.08 40.93
N TYR A 264 -6.49 12.66 39.79
CA TYR A 264 -6.08 13.15 38.48
C TYR A 264 -6.90 14.37 38.07
N TYR A 265 -8.23 14.28 38.20
CA TYR A 265 -9.19 15.24 37.64
C TYR A 265 -9.12 16.61 38.36
N TYR A 266 -9.00 16.67 39.67
CA TYR A 266 -9.00 17.94 40.43
C TYR A 266 -7.71 18.75 40.36
N LYS A 267 -6.69 18.30 39.63
CA LYS A 267 -5.54 19.17 39.32
C LYS A 267 -5.98 20.27 38.33
N LYS A 268 -5.71 21.56 38.67
CA LYS A 268 -6.16 22.74 37.86
C LYS A 268 -6.01 22.56 36.35
N LYS A 269 -4.88 22.04 35.87
CA LYS A 269 -4.62 21.80 34.44
C LYS A 269 -5.49 20.70 33.81
N HIS A 270 -5.82 19.64 34.58
CA HIS A 270 -6.55 18.48 34.08
C HIS A 270 -8.05 18.70 34.11
N PHE A 271 -8.57 19.46 35.09
CA PHE A 271 -10.00 19.75 35.21
C PHE A 271 -10.58 20.40 33.97
N VAL A 272 -9.98 21.51 33.54
CA VAL A 272 -10.44 22.25 32.36
C VAL A 272 -10.19 21.45 31.08
N ALA A 273 -9.04 20.75 30.99
CA ALA A 273 -8.69 19.96 29.80
C ALA A 273 -9.65 18.78 29.61
N VAL A 274 -9.88 17.95 30.63
CA VAL A 274 -10.75 16.75 30.54
C VAL A 274 -12.20 17.16 30.31
N SER A 275 -12.71 18.16 31.04
CA SER A 275 -14.07 18.65 30.86
C SER A 275 -14.32 19.19 29.46
N GLY A 276 -13.40 20.01 28.92
CA GLY A 276 -13.51 20.54 27.57
C GLY A 276 -13.38 19.44 26.50
N LEU A 277 -12.48 18.47 26.70
CA LEU A 277 -12.26 17.39 25.72
C LEU A 277 -13.45 16.43 25.61
N ILE A 278 -14.23 16.18 26.66
CA ILE A 278 -15.42 15.30 26.60
C ILE A 278 -16.41 15.83 25.56
N TYR A 279 -16.65 17.12 25.52
CA TYR A 279 -17.55 17.74 24.55
C TYR A 279 -16.93 17.82 23.13
N ARG A 280 -15.64 18.17 23.05
CA ARG A 280 -14.92 18.23 21.78
C ARG A 280 -14.81 16.88 21.08
N MET A 281 -14.56 15.79 21.80
CA MET A 281 -14.47 14.46 21.21
C MET A 281 -15.80 14.00 20.63
N LYS A 282 -16.94 14.42 21.18
CA LYS A 282 -18.26 14.14 20.56
C LYS A 282 -18.38 14.75 19.16
N GLN A 283 -17.86 15.96 18.95
CA GLN A 283 -18.01 16.68 17.69
C GLN A 283 -16.94 16.30 16.66
N ASN A 284 -15.73 15.98 17.12
CA ASN A 284 -14.54 15.89 16.30
C ASN A 284 -13.99 14.48 16.10
N ALA A 285 -14.58 13.49 16.74
CA ALA A 285 -14.10 12.11 16.73
C ALA A 285 -13.95 11.54 15.32
N ALA A 286 -14.93 11.76 14.45
CA ALA A 286 -14.88 11.29 13.06
C ALA A 286 -13.72 11.94 12.28
N GLY A 287 -13.50 13.25 12.45
CA GLY A 287 -12.37 13.93 11.80
C GLY A 287 -11.01 13.42 12.28
N LEU A 288 -10.88 13.13 13.59
CA LEU A 288 -9.66 12.55 14.15
C LEU A 288 -9.41 11.14 13.66
N ALA A 289 -10.46 10.32 13.55
CA ALA A 289 -10.37 8.99 12.95
C ALA A 289 -9.92 9.06 11.48
N SER A 290 -10.49 9.99 10.70
CA SER A 290 -10.07 10.20 9.32
C SER A 290 -8.60 10.63 9.20
N ILE A 291 -8.14 11.56 10.06
CA ILE A 291 -6.73 11.96 10.11
C ILE A 291 -5.83 10.75 10.43
N CYS A 292 -6.23 9.91 11.40
CA CYS A 292 -5.51 8.70 11.77
C CYS A 292 -5.39 7.73 10.58
N ILE A 293 -6.50 7.40 9.93
CA ILE A 293 -6.55 6.47 8.80
C ILE A 293 -5.70 6.99 7.64
N LEU A 294 -5.85 8.26 7.28
CA LEU A 294 -5.04 8.87 6.22
C LEU A 294 -3.55 8.88 6.53
N SER A 295 -3.20 9.19 7.79
CA SER A 295 -1.81 9.13 8.24
C SER A 295 -1.26 7.70 8.15
N THR A 296 -2.05 6.69 8.54
CA THR A 296 -1.68 5.28 8.39
C THR A 296 -1.45 4.92 6.92
N MET A 297 -2.34 5.37 6.01
CA MET A 297 -2.19 5.13 4.58
C MET A 297 -0.91 5.75 4.02
N VAL A 298 -0.59 7.00 4.37
CA VAL A 298 0.66 7.64 3.96
C VAL A 298 1.87 6.82 4.43
N LEU A 299 1.87 6.41 5.70
CA LEU A 299 2.98 5.64 6.28
C LEU A 299 3.14 4.29 5.57
N VAL A 300 2.06 3.54 5.35
CA VAL A 300 2.11 2.22 4.70
C VAL A 300 2.55 2.37 3.24
N VAL A 301 1.90 3.23 2.47
CA VAL A 301 2.16 3.35 1.03
C VAL A 301 3.59 3.80 0.77
N ILE A 302 4.05 4.87 1.43
CA ILE A 302 5.42 5.38 1.23
C ILE A 302 6.46 4.38 1.72
N SER A 303 6.30 3.79 2.93
CA SER A 303 7.31 2.87 3.44
C SER A 303 7.44 1.60 2.59
N SER A 304 6.32 1.06 2.09
CA SER A 304 6.33 -0.13 1.24
C SER A 304 6.98 0.17 -0.12
N THR A 305 6.57 1.25 -0.80
CA THR A 305 7.10 1.57 -2.13
C THR A 305 8.57 2.02 -2.11
N VAL A 306 9.00 2.73 -1.06
CA VAL A 306 10.42 3.07 -0.85
C VAL A 306 11.24 1.81 -0.56
N SER A 307 10.69 0.87 0.23
CA SER A 307 11.38 -0.40 0.51
C SER A 307 11.53 -1.27 -0.74
N MET A 308 10.48 -1.33 -1.58
CA MET A 308 10.51 -2.05 -2.85
C MET A 308 11.62 -1.50 -3.77
N TYR A 309 11.65 -0.18 -3.94
CA TYR A 309 12.66 0.44 -4.80
C TYR A 309 14.09 0.34 -4.26
N ALA A 310 14.25 0.48 -2.94
CA ALA A 310 15.55 0.35 -2.29
C ALA A 310 16.06 -1.10 -2.21
N GLY A 311 15.15 -2.08 -2.28
CA GLY A 311 15.47 -3.51 -2.27
C GLY A 311 15.65 -4.11 -3.67
N LEU A 312 15.66 -3.30 -4.74
CA LEU A 312 15.78 -3.78 -6.11
C LEU A 312 17.05 -4.63 -6.33
N ASP A 313 18.19 -4.17 -5.84
CA ASP A 313 19.45 -4.87 -6.02
C ASP A 313 19.48 -6.21 -5.25
N ASP A 314 18.88 -6.24 -4.05
CA ASP A 314 18.74 -7.48 -3.26
C ASP A 314 17.84 -8.49 -4.01
N GLU A 315 16.75 -8.00 -4.62
CA GLU A 315 15.84 -8.81 -5.43
C GLU A 315 16.52 -9.41 -6.66
N LEU A 316 17.22 -8.59 -7.43
CA LEU A 316 17.94 -9.04 -8.62
C LEU A 316 19.02 -10.07 -8.26
N ALA A 317 19.73 -9.88 -7.15
CA ALA A 317 20.73 -10.83 -6.68
C ALA A 317 20.10 -12.15 -6.19
N ALA A 318 18.91 -12.10 -5.59
CA ALA A 318 18.21 -13.31 -5.14
C ALA A 318 17.60 -14.10 -6.31
N ARG A 319 17.11 -13.41 -7.34
CA ARG A 319 16.46 -14.03 -8.49
C ARG A 319 17.44 -14.59 -9.53
N TYR A 320 18.48 -13.82 -9.84
CA TYR A 320 19.44 -14.15 -10.89
C TYR A 320 20.76 -14.58 -10.26
N GLN A 321 21.07 -15.87 -10.36
CA GLN A 321 22.33 -16.45 -9.87
C GLN A 321 23.52 -16.13 -10.77
N GLY A 322 23.28 -15.61 -11.99
CA GLY A 322 24.31 -15.18 -12.95
C GLY A 322 23.79 -14.07 -13.87
N ASP A 323 24.68 -13.51 -14.68
CA ASP A 323 24.35 -12.51 -15.71
C ASP A 323 23.44 -13.13 -16.79
N ILE A 324 23.70 -14.39 -17.16
CA ILE A 324 22.92 -15.20 -18.12
C ILE A 324 22.54 -16.50 -17.42
N GLY A 325 21.24 -16.78 -17.34
CA GLY A 325 20.69 -18.04 -16.87
C GLY A 325 20.03 -18.79 -18.04
N VAL A 326 20.36 -20.04 -18.21
CA VAL A 326 19.73 -20.93 -19.19
C VAL A 326 19.30 -22.19 -18.48
N SER A 327 18.03 -22.58 -18.64
CA SER A 327 17.53 -23.79 -18.03
C SER A 327 16.77 -24.63 -19.06
N ILE A 328 16.95 -25.94 -18.99
CA ILE A 328 16.28 -26.90 -19.87
C ILE A 328 15.65 -28.04 -19.05
N THR A 329 14.45 -28.43 -19.42
CA THR A 329 13.86 -29.69 -18.95
C THR A 329 14.25 -30.82 -19.92
N SER A 330 14.67 -31.96 -19.38
CA SER A 330 15.20 -33.07 -20.18
C SER A 330 14.87 -34.44 -19.56
N GLU A 331 14.74 -35.46 -20.42
CA GLU A 331 14.71 -36.87 -20.00
C GLU A 331 16.14 -37.46 -20.01
N ASN A 332 17.09 -36.82 -20.72
CA ASN A 332 18.50 -37.21 -20.78
C ASN A 332 19.41 -36.07 -20.30
N PRO A 333 19.32 -35.70 -19.03
CA PRO A 333 19.81 -34.43 -18.52
C PRO A 333 21.34 -34.25 -18.66
N ILE A 334 22.13 -35.29 -18.52
CA ILE A 334 23.59 -35.22 -18.60
C ILE A 334 24.01 -34.84 -20.03
N THR A 335 23.55 -35.61 -21.03
CA THR A 335 23.95 -35.38 -22.44
C THR A 335 23.44 -34.05 -22.98
N GLU A 336 22.20 -33.70 -22.68
CA GLU A 336 21.60 -32.44 -23.15
C GLU A 336 22.11 -31.24 -22.36
N GLY A 337 22.42 -31.41 -21.08
CA GLY A 337 23.06 -30.39 -20.27
C GLY A 337 24.47 -30.04 -20.75
N ASP A 338 25.29 -31.06 -21.07
CA ASP A 338 26.63 -30.86 -21.63
C ASP A 338 26.56 -30.17 -23.01
N ALA A 339 25.64 -30.60 -23.87
CA ALA A 339 25.46 -29.98 -25.18
C ALA A 339 25.02 -28.50 -25.08
N LEU A 340 24.12 -28.20 -24.13
CA LEU A 340 23.70 -26.82 -23.85
C LEU A 340 24.86 -25.97 -23.34
N ARG A 341 25.63 -26.49 -22.38
CA ARG A 341 26.82 -25.84 -21.82
C ARG A 341 27.84 -25.52 -22.89
N GLU A 342 28.14 -26.48 -23.79
CA GLU A 342 29.07 -26.26 -24.90
C GLU A 342 28.57 -25.20 -25.87
N LEU A 343 27.27 -25.23 -26.24
CA LEU A 343 26.67 -24.25 -27.13
C LEU A 343 26.74 -22.84 -26.54
N VAL A 344 26.37 -22.67 -25.29
CA VAL A 344 26.37 -21.37 -24.58
C VAL A 344 27.79 -20.84 -24.47
N ASN A 345 28.74 -21.66 -24.02
CA ASN A 345 30.14 -21.25 -23.86
C ASN A 345 30.80 -20.85 -25.19
N ARG A 346 30.50 -21.60 -26.28
CA ARG A 346 30.96 -21.25 -27.61
C ARG A 346 30.39 -19.91 -28.07
N THR A 347 29.09 -19.65 -27.82
CA THR A 347 28.46 -18.41 -28.21
C THR A 347 29.04 -17.22 -27.48
N ILE A 348 29.26 -17.34 -26.16
CA ILE A 348 29.87 -16.28 -25.34
C ILE A 348 31.29 -15.94 -25.87
N GLN A 349 32.05 -16.97 -26.23
CA GLN A 349 33.41 -16.76 -26.85
C GLN A 349 33.31 -16.08 -28.22
N GLN A 350 32.31 -16.39 -29.04
CA GLN A 350 32.08 -15.74 -30.34
C GLN A 350 31.75 -14.25 -30.18
N GLU A 351 31.08 -13.87 -29.09
CA GLU A 351 30.79 -12.48 -28.74
C GLU A 351 32.02 -11.78 -28.08
N ASN A 352 33.19 -12.42 -28.06
CA ASN A 352 34.44 -11.92 -27.45
C ASN A 352 34.29 -11.59 -25.96
N ARG A 353 33.48 -12.38 -25.24
CA ARG A 353 33.32 -12.23 -23.79
C ARG A 353 34.07 -13.36 -23.07
N SER A 354 34.54 -13.05 -21.86
CA SER A 354 35.17 -14.04 -20.96
C SER A 354 34.18 -14.41 -19.84
N ILE A 355 34.11 -15.71 -19.57
CA ILE A 355 33.34 -16.25 -18.47
C ILE A 355 34.15 -16.02 -17.18
N LYS A 356 33.52 -15.40 -16.18
CA LYS A 356 34.11 -15.16 -14.85
C LYS A 356 33.75 -16.28 -13.89
N GLU A 357 32.51 -16.68 -13.90
CA GLU A 357 31.97 -17.75 -13.09
C GLU A 357 30.92 -18.51 -13.87
N GLU A 358 30.91 -19.81 -13.71
CA GLU A 358 29.95 -20.70 -14.38
C GLU A 358 29.52 -21.75 -13.39
N GLN A 359 28.19 -21.89 -13.22
CA GLN A 359 27.60 -22.86 -12.31
C GLN A 359 26.51 -23.65 -13.05
N GLY A 360 26.67 -24.96 -13.10
CA GLY A 360 25.66 -25.90 -13.59
C GLY A 360 24.95 -26.56 -12.41
N MET A 361 23.66 -26.80 -12.51
CA MET A 361 22.89 -27.47 -11.46
C MET A 361 21.85 -28.38 -12.07
N MET A 362 21.87 -29.66 -11.64
CA MET A 362 20.88 -30.65 -12.02
C MET A 362 19.89 -30.91 -10.88
N THR A 363 18.60 -30.77 -11.16
CA THR A 363 17.56 -31.03 -10.17
C THR A 363 16.42 -31.87 -10.73
N LEU A 364 15.78 -32.63 -9.85
CA LEU A 364 14.46 -33.24 -10.09
C LEU A 364 13.48 -32.71 -9.04
N THR A 365 12.43 -32.05 -9.48
CA THR A 365 11.46 -31.44 -8.55
C THR A 365 10.04 -31.93 -8.88
N PHE A 366 9.35 -32.48 -7.89
CA PHE A 366 7.95 -32.89 -8.02
C PHE A 366 7.22 -32.75 -6.68
N SER A 367 5.89 -32.68 -6.73
CA SER A 367 5.05 -32.55 -5.55
C SER A 367 4.76 -33.89 -4.91
N CYS A 368 4.79 -33.96 -3.58
CA CYS A 368 4.38 -35.09 -2.76
C CYS A 368 3.34 -34.63 -1.74
N ILE A 369 2.63 -35.58 -1.13
CA ILE A 369 1.74 -35.35 0.02
C ILE A 369 2.42 -35.90 1.27
N SER A 370 2.50 -35.06 2.33
CA SER A 370 3.02 -35.52 3.62
C SER A 370 1.94 -36.29 4.38
N GLU A 371 2.16 -37.55 4.64
CA GLU A 371 1.31 -38.41 5.48
C GLU A 371 2.17 -39.00 6.62
N ASP A 372 1.94 -38.55 7.84
CA ASP A 372 2.71 -38.96 9.03
C ASP A 372 4.24 -38.80 8.87
N GLY A 373 4.67 -37.80 8.10
CA GLY A 373 6.07 -37.51 7.80
C GLY A 373 6.71 -38.43 6.76
N ASN A 374 5.91 -39.20 6.02
CA ASN A 374 6.31 -39.91 4.80
C ASN A 374 5.79 -39.10 3.59
N LEU A 375 6.53 -39.09 2.52
CA LEU A 375 6.17 -38.38 1.28
C LEU A 375 5.51 -39.38 0.31
N VAL A 376 4.21 -39.22 0.12
CA VAL A 376 3.44 -40.10 -0.77
C VAL A 376 3.34 -39.45 -2.15
N ILE A 377 3.69 -40.21 -3.19
CA ILE A 377 3.53 -39.84 -4.59
C ILE A 377 2.15 -40.31 -5.04
N ARG A 378 1.19 -39.39 -5.23
CA ARG A 378 -0.13 -39.74 -5.74
C ARG A 378 -0.77 -38.60 -6.53
N LYS A 379 -1.66 -38.95 -7.48
CA LYS A 379 -2.43 -37.93 -8.22
C LYS A 379 -3.30 -37.13 -7.26
N HIS A 380 -3.32 -35.82 -7.41
CA HIS A 380 -4.33 -34.97 -6.79
C HIS A 380 -5.70 -35.34 -7.38
N ASP A 381 -6.68 -35.63 -6.53
CA ASP A 381 -8.07 -35.65 -6.94
C ASP A 381 -8.49 -34.24 -7.35
N ASP A 382 -9.34 -34.11 -8.39
CA ASP A 382 -9.74 -32.87 -9.06
C ASP A 382 -10.45 -31.80 -8.17
N GLU A 383 -10.64 -32.07 -6.90
CA GLU A 383 -11.12 -31.09 -5.92
C GLU A 383 -9.93 -30.26 -5.42
N GLY A 384 -9.74 -29.09 -6.06
CA GLY A 384 -8.66 -28.13 -5.82
C GLY A 384 -8.46 -27.68 -4.37
N SER A 385 -8.01 -28.58 -3.54
CA SER A 385 -7.50 -28.29 -2.21
C SER A 385 -6.04 -27.88 -2.33
N TYR A 386 -5.77 -26.59 -2.12
CA TYR A 386 -4.48 -26.16 -1.61
C TYR A 386 -4.37 -26.74 -0.18
N SER A 387 -3.92 -27.98 -0.08
CA SER A 387 -3.68 -28.65 1.19
C SER A 387 -2.32 -28.15 1.73
N SER A 388 -2.28 -27.84 3.01
CA SER A 388 -1.04 -27.55 3.75
C SER A 388 -0.06 -28.74 3.76
N ASP A 389 -0.50 -29.89 3.26
CA ASP A 389 0.23 -31.15 3.31
C ASP A 389 1.00 -31.45 2.00
N ILE A 390 0.95 -30.53 1.01
CA ILE A 390 1.73 -30.66 -0.22
C ILE A 390 3.15 -30.18 0.05
N ILE A 391 4.11 -31.07 -0.23
CA ILE A 391 5.54 -30.80 -0.16
C ILE A 391 6.14 -30.87 -1.55
N MET A 392 6.92 -29.88 -1.93
CA MET A 392 7.78 -29.93 -3.10
C MET A 392 9.08 -30.64 -2.73
N LEU A 393 9.26 -31.85 -3.22
CA LEU A 393 10.53 -32.54 -3.08
C LEU A 393 11.45 -32.11 -4.22
N ARG A 394 12.58 -31.49 -3.87
CA ARG A 394 13.64 -31.13 -4.81
C ARG A 394 14.87 -31.97 -4.54
N MET A 395 15.19 -32.84 -5.47
CA MET A 395 16.42 -33.61 -5.44
C MET A 395 17.53 -32.82 -6.15
N ILE A 396 18.73 -32.86 -5.61
CA ILE A 396 19.94 -32.18 -6.12
C ILE A 396 21.14 -33.08 -5.87
N THR A 397 22.14 -33.05 -6.76
CA THR A 397 23.37 -33.79 -6.54
C THR A 397 24.21 -33.16 -5.41
N ARG A 398 25.04 -33.97 -4.76
CA ARG A 398 25.96 -33.48 -3.72
C ARG A 398 26.87 -32.38 -4.24
N GLU A 399 27.44 -32.60 -5.42
CA GLU A 399 28.38 -31.65 -6.05
C GLU A 399 27.70 -30.31 -6.34
N ASP A 400 26.54 -30.33 -7.00
CA ASP A 400 25.78 -29.12 -7.29
C ASP A 400 25.31 -28.40 -6.01
N TYR A 401 24.96 -29.16 -4.97
CA TYR A 401 24.52 -28.59 -3.70
C TYR A 401 25.69 -27.92 -2.95
N GLU A 402 26.86 -28.57 -2.91
CA GLU A 402 28.10 -28.02 -2.29
C GLU A 402 28.50 -26.72 -2.99
N GLU A 403 28.47 -26.70 -4.31
CA GLU A 403 28.85 -25.54 -5.13
C GLU A 403 27.82 -24.40 -4.96
N THR A 404 26.53 -24.71 -5.06
CA THR A 404 25.47 -23.70 -5.00
C THR A 404 25.38 -23.01 -3.64
N TYR A 405 25.52 -23.77 -2.56
CA TYR A 405 25.30 -23.24 -1.21
C TYR A 405 26.58 -22.99 -0.43
N ASN A 406 27.76 -23.26 -1.05
CA ASN A 406 29.08 -23.14 -0.44
C ASN A 406 29.17 -23.87 0.92
N VAL A 407 28.66 -25.09 0.95
CA VAL A 407 28.62 -25.96 2.13
C VAL A 407 29.32 -27.27 1.83
N THR A 408 29.82 -27.96 2.85
CA THR A 408 30.41 -29.30 2.69
C THR A 408 29.38 -30.34 3.12
N VAL A 409 29.13 -31.32 2.26
CA VAL A 409 28.23 -32.45 2.50
C VAL A 409 29.09 -33.70 2.68
N PRO A 410 28.79 -34.57 3.67
CA PRO A 410 29.53 -35.83 3.83
C PRO A 410 29.34 -36.73 2.59
N GLU A 411 30.28 -37.67 2.41
CA GLU A 411 30.09 -38.72 1.38
C GLU A 411 28.84 -39.54 1.69
N LEU A 412 27.99 -39.70 0.68
CA LEU A 412 26.73 -40.42 0.77
C LEU A 412 26.92 -41.83 0.18
N SER A 413 26.47 -42.86 0.90
CA SER A 413 26.33 -44.21 0.39
C SER A 413 24.98 -44.42 -0.28
N ASP A 414 24.77 -45.57 -0.90
CA ASP A 414 23.46 -45.93 -1.48
C ASP A 414 22.34 -45.80 -0.44
N HIS A 415 21.26 -45.12 -0.80
CA HIS A 415 20.12 -44.83 0.08
C HIS A 415 20.42 -43.92 1.29
N GLU A 416 21.54 -43.21 1.30
CA GLU A 416 21.81 -42.12 2.25
C GLU A 416 21.58 -40.76 1.60
N VAL A 417 21.01 -39.82 2.36
CA VAL A 417 20.70 -38.47 1.89
C VAL A 417 21.03 -37.43 2.95
N VAL A 418 21.28 -36.20 2.50
CA VAL A 418 21.17 -35.02 3.37
C VAL A 418 19.81 -34.38 3.10
N LEU A 419 19.05 -34.14 4.17
CA LEU A 419 17.75 -33.54 4.08
C LEU A 419 17.83 -32.09 4.60
N ALA A 420 17.45 -31.14 3.75
CA ALA A 420 17.38 -29.75 4.15
C ALA A 420 15.95 -29.24 4.00
N THR A 421 15.37 -28.75 5.11
CA THR A 421 13.97 -28.30 5.18
C THR A 421 13.87 -27.01 5.99
N SER A 422 12.75 -26.26 5.79
CA SER A 422 12.39 -25.14 6.65
C SER A 422 11.69 -25.59 7.95
N ASP A 423 11.18 -26.81 7.98
CA ASP A 423 10.45 -27.37 9.10
C ASP A 423 11.36 -28.26 9.97
N ASP A 424 10.99 -28.42 11.23
CA ASP A 424 11.67 -29.38 12.11
C ASP A 424 11.29 -30.80 11.68
N TYR A 425 12.26 -31.54 11.20
CA TYR A 425 12.11 -32.94 10.80
C TYR A 425 12.82 -33.87 11.82
N ASP A 426 12.02 -34.58 12.63
CA ASP A 426 12.57 -35.34 13.78
C ASP A 426 13.00 -36.78 13.44
N LYS A 427 12.59 -37.33 12.28
CA LYS A 427 12.90 -38.73 11.90
C LYS A 427 14.31 -38.84 11.31
N ASP A 428 14.99 -39.98 11.53
CA ASP A 428 16.31 -40.28 10.97
C ASP A 428 16.22 -40.97 9.59
N THR A 429 15.02 -41.18 9.09
CA THR A 429 14.76 -41.71 7.76
C THR A 429 13.65 -40.90 7.08
N ILE A 430 13.71 -40.81 5.76
CA ILE A 430 12.64 -40.26 4.92
C ILE A 430 12.16 -41.30 3.92
N THR A 431 10.85 -41.53 3.84
CA THR A 431 10.24 -42.40 2.87
C THR A 431 9.56 -41.60 1.81
N VAL A 432 9.86 -41.84 0.54
CA VAL A 432 9.28 -41.18 -0.62
C VAL A 432 8.69 -42.26 -1.54
N GLY A 433 7.38 -42.36 -1.63
CA GLY A 433 6.71 -43.48 -2.26
C GLY A 433 7.10 -44.79 -1.60
N ASP A 434 7.67 -45.73 -2.36
CA ASP A 434 8.11 -47.05 -1.88
C ASP A 434 9.60 -47.05 -1.46
N TYR A 435 10.32 -45.93 -1.58
CA TYR A 435 11.75 -45.84 -1.30
C TYR A 435 12.02 -45.19 0.05
N THR A 436 12.86 -45.83 0.87
CA THR A 436 13.26 -45.29 2.18
C THR A 436 14.76 -44.94 2.16
N TYR A 437 15.08 -43.74 2.58
CA TYR A 437 16.44 -43.20 2.66
C TYR A 437 16.82 -42.92 4.12
N SER A 438 18.07 -43.19 4.47
CA SER A 438 18.64 -42.79 5.76
C SER A 438 19.15 -41.36 5.70
N ILE A 439 18.78 -40.53 6.67
CA ILE A 439 19.18 -39.15 6.71
C ILE A 439 20.49 -39.06 7.49
N LEU A 440 21.60 -38.83 6.77
CA LEU A 440 22.91 -38.70 7.36
C LEU A 440 23.12 -37.35 8.06
N GLN A 441 22.55 -36.29 7.50
CA GLN A 441 22.60 -34.95 8.05
C GLN A 441 21.29 -34.21 7.78
N LYS A 442 20.82 -33.45 8.78
CA LYS A 442 19.69 -32.53 8.65
C LYS A 442 20.19 -31.10 8.61
N GLN A 443 19.71 -30.33 7.66
CA GLN A 443 20.02 -28.91 7.55
C GLN A 443 18.72 -28.11 7.62
N HIS A 444 18.77 -26.98 8.34
CA HIS A 444 17.61 -26.10 8.44
C HIS A 444 17.83 -24.88 7.52
N PHE A 445 16.94 -24.68 6.56
CA PHE A 445 16.89 -23.45 5.78
C PHE A 445 16.16 -22.37 6.57
N SER A 446 16.82 -21.27 6.88
CA SER A 446 16.09 -20.09 7.28
C SER A 446 15.43 -19.46 6.04
N SER A 447 14.16 -19.10 6.14
CA SER A 447 13.43 -18.39 5.09
C SER A 447 14.06 -17.03 4.69
N GLU A 448 15.15 -16.63 5.36
CA GLU A 448 15.90 -15.41 5.08
C GLU A 448 16.79 -15.53 3.82
N ASN A 449 16.98 -16.72 3.28
CA ASN A 449 17.87 -16.97 2.13
C ASN A 449 17.14 -17.01 0.77
N GLY A 450 16.04 -16.29 0.61
CA GLY A 450 15.54 -15.89 -0.70
C GLY A 450 14.59 -16.83 -1.45
N HIS A 451 14.17 -17.96 -0.90
CA HIS A 451 13.24 -18.89 -1.57
C HIS A 451 11.82 -18.72 -1.03
N TRP A 452 11.03 -17.96 -1.73
CA TRP A 452 9.80 -17.30 -1.28
C TRP A 452 8.47 -18.06 -1.43
N MET A 453 8.40 -19.15 -2.15
CA MET A 453 7.19 -19.99 -2.18
C MET A 453 7.30 -21.22 -1.28
N ASP A 454 8.36 -21.37 -0.57
CA ASP A 454 8.85 -22.67 -0.15
C ASP A 454 8.71 -22.95 1.35
N ASN A 455 7.60 -22.56 1.96
CA ASN A 455 7.31 -23.06 3.32
C ASN A 455 7.21 -24.58 3.39
N GLN A 456 7.25 -25.29 2.23
CA GLN A 456 7.12 -26.72 2.13
C GLN A 456 8.00 -27.34 1.03
N VAL A 457 9.23 -26.85 0.85
CA VAL A 457 10.22 -27.53 -0.01
C VAL A 457 11.19 -28.32 0.83
N TYR A 458 11.31 -29.59 0.50
CA TYR A 458 12.34 -30.48 1.03
C TYR A 458 13.43 -30.65 -0.03
N TYR A 459 14.65 -30.24 0.29
CA TYR A 459 15.81 -30.52 -0.53
C TYR A 459 16.40 -31.85 -0.09
N MET A 460 16.41 -32.81 -1.01
CA MET A 460 17.02 -34.11 -0.81
C MET A 460 18.31 -34.18 -1.61
N VAL A 461 19.43 -34.08 -0.93
CA VAL A 461 20.76 -34.15 -1.54
C VAL A 461 21.12 -35.62 -1.71
N VAL A 462 21.39 -36.01 -2.94
CA VAL A 462 21.81 -37.37 -3.34
C VAL A 462 23.23 -37.34 -3.93
N ASN A 463 23.86 -38.50 -4.02
CA ASN A 463 25.24 -38.52 -4.46
C ASN A 463 25.41 -38.18 -5.95
N SER A 464 24.50 -38.68 -6.81
CA SER A 464 24.57 -38.51 -8.26
C SER A 464 23.20 -38.37 -8.92
N VAL A 465 23.17 -38.09 -10.22
CA VAL A 465 21.93 -38.00 -11.00
C VAL A 465 21.26 -39.39 -11.11
N GLU A 466 22.06 -40.45 -11.15
CA GLU A 466 21.59 -41.82 -11.21
C GLU A 466 20.78 -42.21 -9.97
N ASP A 467 21.09 -41.63 -8.81
CA ASP A 467 20.35 -41.85 -7.55
C ASP A 467 18.97 -41.20 -7.55
N MET A 468 18.69 -40.26 -8.48
CA MET A 468 17.37 -39.66 -8.68
C MET A 468 16.45 -40.57 -9.53
N ALA A 469 17.02 -41.47 -10.34
CA ALA A 469 16.27 -42.26 -11.32
C ALA A 469 15.13 -43.11 -10.71
N PRO A 470 15.27 -43.77 -9.55
CA PRO A 470 14.16 -44.54 -8.96
C PRO A 470 12.91 -43.67 -8.68
N LEU A 471 13.11 -42.47 -8.15
CA LEU A 471 12.01 -41.55 -7.85
C LEU A 471 11.47 -40.86 -9.12
N TYR A 472 12.32 -40.65 -10.12
CA TYR A 472 11.89 -40.15 -11.43
C TYR A 472 10.94 -41.15 -12.10
N GLU A 473 11.26 -42.46 -12.15
CA GLU A 473 10.39 -43.49 -12.72
C GLU A 473 9.11 -43.67 -11.90
N ALA A 474 9.22 -43.65 -10.57
CA ALA A 474 8.04 -43.81 -9.70
C ALA A 474 7.02 -42.66 -9.91
N GLN A 475 7.48 -41.41 -9.97
CA GLN A 475 6.58 -40.26 -10.22
C GLN A 475 6.05 -40.25 -11.66
N LYS A 476 6.85 -40.72 -12.63
CA LYS A 476 6.46 -40.84 -14.04
C LYS A 476 5.33 -41.88 -14.23
N GLU A 477 5.39 -43.02 -13.52
CA GLU A 477 4.34 -44.01 -13.54
C GLU A 477 3.01 -43.48 -12.99
N ILE A 478 3.06 -42.72 -11.90
CA ILE A 478 1.90 -42.19 -11.19
C ILE A 478 1.31 -40.96 -11.92
N TYR A 479 2.12 -39.99 -12.27
CA TYR A 479 1.67 -38.72 -12.85
C TYR A 479 1.47 -38.79 -14.37
N GLY A 480 2.10 -39.74 -15.05
CA GLY A 480 2.00 -39.92 -16.49
C GLY A 480 2.45 -38.69 -17.27
N LYS A 481 1.53 -38.07 -18.01
CA LYS A 481 1.85 -36.88 -18.83
C LYS A 481 2.21 -35.66 -17.98
N ASN A 482 1.80 -35.62 -16.72
CA ASN A 482 2.07 -34.52 -15.80
C ASN A 482 3.32 -34.77 -14.93
N ALA A 483 4.09 -35.81 -15.26
CA ALA A 483 5.33 -36.12 -14.55
C ALA A 483 6.36 -35.02 -14.80
N SER A 484 7.10 -34.69 -13.74
CA SER A 484 8.24 -33.74 -13.83
C SER A 484 9.41 -34.43 -14.54
N SER A 485 10.11 -33.65 -15.37
CA SER A 485 11.39 -34.06 -15.97
C SER A 485 12.55 -33.54 -15.13
N TYR A 486 13.75 -34.01 -15.43
CA TYR A 486 14.95 -33.40 -14.88
C TYR A 486 15.07 -31.95 -15.39
N TYR A 487 15.67 -31.12 -14.56
CA TYR A 487 15.84 -29.70 -14.83
C TYR A 487 17.31 -29.36 -14.69
N TYR A 488 17.96 -29.05 -15.81
CA TYR A 488 19.34 -28.55 -15.82
C TYR A 488 19.32 -27.05 -15.93
N SER A 489 20.00 -26.38 -15.02
CA SER A 489 20.20 -24.94 -15.01
C SER A 489 21.66 -24.60 -15.14
N LEU A 490 21.99 -23.65 -15.99
CA LEU A 490 23.32 -23.13 -16.20
C LEU A 490 23.31 -21.63 -15.96
N TYR A 491 24.07 -21.17 -14.98
CA TYR A 491 24.23 -19.77 -14.63
C TYR A 491 25.65 -19.32 -14.94
N ILE A 492 25.78 -18.18 -15.62
CA ILE A 492 27.08 -17.71 -16.09
C ILE A 492 27.23 -16.23 -15.81
N ASP A 493 28.30 -15.85 -15.15
CA ASP A 493 28.77 -14.48 -15.07
C ASP A 493 29.81 -14.18 -16.14
N ILE A 494 29.60 -13.09 -16.88
CA ILE A 494 30.48 -12.65 -17.95
C ILE A 494 31.12 -11.29 -17.65
N ASP A 495 32.21 -10.98 -18.32
CA ASP A 495 32.76 -9.63 -18.32
C ASP A 495 31.96 -8.71 -19.26
N GLY A 496 32.20 -7.40 -19.14
CA GLY A 496 31.61 -6.40 -20.02
C GLY A 496 30.69 -5.44 -19.28
N ASN A 497 30.32 -4.39 -20.02
CA ASN A 497 29.33 -3.45 -19.57
C ASN A 497 27.91 -3.99 -19.80
N ARG A 498 26.90 -3.24 -19.36
CA ARG A 498 25.50 -3.66 -19.42
C ARG A 498 25.00 -3.97 -20.85
N GLU A 499 25.32 -3.10 -21.82
CA GLU A 499 24.89 -3.28 -23.22
C GLU A 499 25.52 -4.53 -23.84
N GLU A 500 26.78 -4.79 -23.51
CA GLU A 500 27.51 -5.98 -23.95
C GLU A 500 26.93 -7.27 -23.35
N LYS A 501 26.52 -7.24 -22.08
CA LYS A 501 25.84 -8.37 -21.42
C LYS A 501 24.47 -8.66 -22.05
N ILE A 502 23.71 -7.63 -22.38
CA ILE A 502 22.43 -7.77 -23.08
C ILE A 502 22.66 -8.37 -24.48
N ALA A 503 23.62 -7.85 -25.24
CA ALA A 503 23.92 -8.35 -26.58
C ALA A 503 24.36 -9.82 -26.55
N CYS A 504 25.18 -10.20 -25.59
CA CYS A 504 25.64 -11.57 -25.41
C CYS A 504 24.49 -12.52 -25.05
N GLY A 505 23.59 -12.12 -24.12
CA GLY A 505 22.42 -12.92 -23.77
C GLY A 505 21.47 -13.11 -24.96
N ASN A 506 21.26 -12.07 -25.79
CA ASN A 506 20.47 -12.17 -27.01
C ASN A 506 21.12 -13.10 -28.04
N ALA A 507 22.47 -13.10 -28.16
CA ALA A 507 23.18 -14.02 -29.02
C ALA A 507 23.03 -15.48 -28.53
N VAL A 508 23.09 -15.71 -27.22
CA VAL A 508 22.84 -17.02 -26.61
C VAL A 508 21.40 -17.48 -26.89
N SER A 509 20.42 -16.62 -26.73
CA SER A 509 19.02 -16.93 -27.05
C SER A 509 18.84 -17.30 -28.53
N ALA A 510 19.43 -16.52 -29.44
CA ALA A 510 19.38 -16.80 -30.87
C ALA A 510 20.09 -18.11 -31.25
N ALA A 511 21.24 -18.44 -30.62
CA ALA A 511 21.95 -19.67 -30.84
C ALA A 511 21.16 -20.91 -30.38
N ILE A 512 20.49 -20.80 -29.24
CA ILE A 512 19.64 -21.87 -28.72
C ILE A 512 18.44 -22.08 -29.63
N GLY A 513 17.72 -21.01 -30.05
CA GLY A 513 16.64 -21.11 -31.01
C GLY A 513 17.04 -21.71 -32.36
N ALA A 514 18.28 -21.43 -32.83
CA ALA A 514 18.81 -22.03 -34.06
C ALA A 514 19.27 -23.48 -33.92
N SER A 515 19.53 -23.96 -32.72
CA SER A 515 20.08 -25.31 -32.46
C SER A 515 19.04 -26.42 -32.65
N GLY A 516 17.74 -26.10 -32.69
CA GLY A 516 16.65 -27.07 -32.69
C GLY A 516 16.40 -27.74 -31.33
N MET A 517 17.07 -27.32 -30.29
CA MET A 517 16.83 -27.83 -28.93
C MET A 517 15.40 -27.50 -28.45
N GLU A 518 14.81 -26.42 -28.95
CA GLU A 518 13.41 -26.05 -28.65
C GLU A 518 12.36 -26.96 -29.32
N GLU A 519 12.72 -27.63 -30.43
CA GLU A 519 11.80 -28.48 -31.22
C GLU A 519 11.69 -29.92 -30.70
N GLY A 520 12.32 -30.22 -29.57
CA GLY A 520 12.38 -31.57 -28.99
C GLY A 520 11.00 -32.12 -28.58
N HIS A 521 10.55 -33.18 -29.24
CA HIS A 521 9.59 -34.20 -28.84
C HIS A 521 8.39 -33.80 -27.97
N ASP A 522 7.22 -33.70 -28.57
CA ASP A 522 5.88 -33.68 -27.94
C ASP A 522 5.55 -32.53 -26.97
N GLY A 523 6.16 -31.36 -27.10
CA GLY A 523 5.84 -30.19 -26.26
C GLY A 523 6.26 -30.34 -24.78
N LYS A 524 7.15 -31.26 -24.47
CA LYS A 524 7.64 -31.53 -23.11
C LYS A 524 8.93 -30.83 -22.75
N TYR A 525 9.64 -30.25 -23.73
CA TYR A 525 10.87 -29.54 -23.49
C TYR A 525 10.60 -28.05 -23.35
N TYR A 526 11.00 -27.51 -22.21
CA TYR A 526 10.91 -26.10 -21.94
C TYR A 526 12.33 -25.57 -21.75
N ILE A 527 12.72 -24.62 -22.60
CA ILE A 527 13.96 -23.87 -22.43
C ILE A 527 13.60 -22.47 -21.94
N MET A 528 14.20 -22.08 -20.84
CA MET A 528 14.07 -20.75 -20.27
C MET A 528 15.43 -20.07 -20.34
N ILE A 529 15.45 -18.88 -20.90
CA ILE A 529 16.65 -18.04 -21.00
C ILE A 529 16.36 -16.75 -20.26
N GLU A 530 17.18 -16.42 -19.32
CA GLU A 530 17.10 -15.19 -18.54
C GLU A 530 18.37 -14.38 -18.68
N ASN A 531 18.21 -13.08 -18.97
CA ASN A 531 19.30 -12.13 -18.99
C ASN A 531 19.07 -11.11 -17.86
N ARG A 532 19.93 -11.15 -16.83
CA ARG A 532 19.82 -10.27 -15.67
C ARG A 532 19.84 -8.79 -16.05
N ALA A 533 20.76 -8.41 -16.97
CA ALA A 533 20.93 -7.01 -17.36
C ALA A 533 19.72 -6.46 -18.14
N GLU A 534 19.03 -7.31 -18.92
CA GLU A 534 17.82 -6.97 -19.65
C GLU A 534 16.63 -6.85 -18.71
N ASN A 535 16.46 -7.83 -17.83
CA ASN A 535 15.32 -7.87 -16.90
C ASN A 535 15.41 -6.81 -15.80
N GLU A 536 16.62 -6.33 -15.45
CA GLU A 536 16.82 -5.22 -14.50
C GLU A 536 15.98 -4.00 -14.86
N ASP A 537 15.84 -3.64 -16.15
CA ASP A 537 15.04 -2.50 -16.56
C ASP A 537 13.55 -2.71 -16.28
N SER A 538 13.02 -3.91 -16.54
CA SER A 538 11.63 -4.22 -16.22
C SER A 538 11.32 -4.07 -14.73
N PHE A 539 12.20 -4.61 -13.87
CA PHE A 539 12.04 -4.45 -12.42
C PHE A 539 12.18 -3.00 -11.99
N ARG A 540 13.16 -2.27 -12.53
CA ARG A 540 13.37 -0.85 -12.24
C ARG A 540 12.17 -0.01 -12.66
N GLN A 541 11.57 -0.30 -13.82
CA GLN A 541 10.38 0.37 -14.33
C GLN A 541 9.18 0.09 -13.43
N MET A 542 8.93 -1.15 -13.10
CA MET A 542 7.83 -1.56 -12.23
C MET A 542 7.94 -0.95 -10.82
N TYR A 543 9.10 -1.13 -10.16
CA TYR A 543 9.31 -0.61 -8.81
C TYR A 543 9.42 0.92 -8.76
N GLY A 544 9.97 1.53 -9.81
CA GLY A 544 9.96 2.98 -10.00
C GLY A 544 8.56 3.53 -10.18
N GLY A 545 7.69 2.83 -10.91
CA GLY A 545 6.27 3.14 -11.04
C GLY A 545 5.54 3.07 -9.70
N PHE A 546 5.77 2.03 -8.90
CA PHE A 546 5.23 1.94 -7.54
C PHE A 546 5.75 3.04 -6.62
N LEU A 547 7.05 3.37 -6.69
CA LEU A 547 7.63 4.46 -5.92
C LEU A 547 6.99 5.81 -6.28
N PHE A 548 6.84 6.08 -7.59
CA PHE A 548 6.15 7.27 -8.07
C PHE A 548 4.73 7.34 -7.53
N LEU A 549 3.96 6.26 -7.69
CA LEU A 549 2.59 6.17 -7.19
C LEU A 549 2.53 6.38 -5.67
N GLY A 550 3.43 5.75 -4.93
CA GLY A 550 3.51 5.87 -3.47
C GLY A 550 3.76 7.30 -3.00
N ILE A 551 4.73 7.98 -3.60
CA ILE A 551 5.03 9.39 -3.29
C ILE A 551 3.86 10.29 -3.71
N PHE A 552 3.29 10.08 -4.90
CA PHE A 552 2.20 10.88 -5.44
C PHE A 552 0.94 10.78 -4.57
N LEU A 553 0.50 9.57 -4.22
CA LEU A 553 -0.60 9.34 -3.30
C LEU A 553 -0.28 9.83 -1.88
N GLY A 554 0.94 9.63 -1.42
CA GLY A 554 1.40 10.10 -0.12
C GLY A 554 1.30 11.61 0.01
N ILE A 555 1.72 12.37 -1.00
CA ILE A 555 1.58 13.83 -1.04
C ILE A 555 0.10 14.22 -1.04
N LEU A 556 -0.74 13.57 -1.83
CA LEU A 556 -2.18 13.83 -1.88
C LEU A 556 -2.82 13.63 -0.50
N PHE A 557 -2.61 12.47 0.12
CA PHE A 557 -3.18 12.15 1.43
C PHE A 557 -2.65 13.05 2.54
N LEU A 558 -1.37 13.43 2.47
CA LEU A 558 -0.78 14.40 3.38
C LEU A 558 -1.47 15.77 3.25
N MET A 559 -1.64 16.29 2.03
CA MET A 559 -2.32 17.57 1.80
C MET A 559 -3.75 17.55 2.31
N ILE A 560 -4.46 16.46 2.09
CA ILE A 560 -5.83 16.28 2.58
C ILE A 560 -5.86 16.24 4.11
N THR A 561 -4.92 15.53 4.73
CA THR A 561 -4.77 15.49 6.19
C THR A 561 -4.55 16.90 6.75
N VAL A 562 -3.67 17.67 6.12
CA VAL A 562 -3.40 19.08 6.49
C VAL A 562 -4.67 19.95 6.38
N LEU A 563 -5.45 19.77 5.31
CA LEU A 563 -6.69 20.52 5.11
C LEU A 563 -7.77 20.14 6.13
N ILE A 564 -7.92 18.85 6.44
CA ILE A 564 -8.85 18.41 7.50
C ILE A 564 -8.46 19.01 8.86
N ILE A 565 -7.17 18.99 9.19
CA ILE A 565 -6.63 19.61 10.41
C ILE A 565 -6.95 21.11 10.43
N PHE A 566 -6.67 21.80 9.33
CA PHE A 566 -6.88 23.24 9.22
C PHE A 566 -8.35 23.63 9.41
N TYR A 567 -9.27 22.96 8.71
CA TYR A 567 -10.71 23.18 8.87
C TYR A 567 -11.18 22.97 10.29
N LYS A 568 -10.73 21.87 10.89
CA LYS A 568 -11.06 21.54 12.26
C LYS A 568 -10.60 22.62 13.22
N GLN A 569 -9.35 23.07 13.11
CA GLN A 569 -8.79 24.10 13.99
C GLN A 569 -9.50 25.44 13.85
N ILE A 570 -9.83 25.85 12.64
CA ILE A 570 -10.60 27.09 12.43
C ILE A 570 -11.96 27.00 13.10
N SER A 571 -12.69 25.88 12.90
CA SER A 571 -13.99 25.70 13.52
C SER A 571 -13.96 25.75 15.04
N GLU A 572 -13.02 24.99 15.62
CA GLU A 572 -12.82 24.96 17.07
C GLU A 572 -12.42 26.34 17.61
N GLY A 573 -11.57 27.06 16.89
CA GLY A 573 -11.14 28.40 17.29
C GLY A 573 -12.32 29.39 17.42
N TYR A 574 -13.28 29.33 16.50
CA TYR A 574 -14.46 30.20 16.59
C TYR A 574 -15.44 29.78 17.72
N GLU A 575 -15.62 28.47 17.94
CA GLU A 575 -16.48 27.97 19.02
C GLU A 575 -15.86 28.28 20.40
N ASP A 576 -14.56 28.16 20.52
CA ASP A 576 -13.84 28.39 21.78
C ASP A 576 -13.68 29.86 22.12
N LYS A 577 -13.72 30.75 21.13
CA LYS A 577 -13.61 32.19 21.35
C LYS A 577 -14.60 32.70 22.40
N GLU A 578 -15.87 32.31 22.31
CA GLU A 578 -16.90 32.68 23.28
C GLU A 578 -16.66 32.04 24.66
N ARG A 579 -16.24 30.76 24.68
CA ARG A 579 -15.95 30.03 25.93
C ARG A 579 -14.79 30.62 26.70
N PHE A 580 -13.70 30.97 26.03
CA PHE A 580 -12.53 31.56 26.67
C PHE A 580 -12.80 32.98 27.13
N ALA A 581 -13.60 33.77 26.40
CA ALA A 581 -14.04 35.06 26.86
C ALA A 581 -14.84 35.01 28.17
N ILE A 582 -15.64 33.95 28.37
CA ILE A 582 -16.35 33.71 29.64
C ILE A 582 -15.36 33.32 30.73
N MET A 583 -14.37 32.45 30.45
CA MET A 583 -13.37 32.00 31.44
C MET A 583 -12.49 33.19 31.92
N GLU A 584 -12.14 34.12 31.05
CA GLU A 584 -11.44 35.35 31.42
C GLU A 584 -12.29 36.25 32.34
N LYS A 585 -13.60 36.38 32.05
CA LYS A 585 -14.53 37.10 32.92
C LYS A 585 -14.67 36.46 34.30
N VAL A 586 -14.46 35.16 34.45
CA VAL A 586 -14.46 34.42 35.71
C VAL A 586 -13.10 34.45 36.41
N GLY A 587 -12.07 35.12 35.83
CA GLY A 587 -10.79 35.39 36.48
C GLY A 587 -9.62 34.53 36.03
N MET A 588 -9.71 33.80 34.93
CA MET A 588 -8.54 33.12 34.33
C MET A 588 -7.61 34.15 33.66
N SER A 589 -6.31 34.07 33.92
CA SER A 589 -5.32 34.89 33.26
C SER A 589 -5.11 34.45 31.80
N ASN A 590 -4.69 35.40 30.92
CA ASN A 590 -4.37 35.13 29.53
C ASN A 590 -3.32 34.02 29.35
N GLU A 591 -2.35 33.89 30.29
CA GLU A 591 -1.36 32.83 30.25
C GLU A 591 -1.96 31.46 30.57
N GLU A 592 -2.86 31.39 31.55
CA GLU A 592 -3.57 30.15 31.90
C GLU A 592 -4.47 29.69 30.76
N VAL A 593 -5.16 30.62 30.09
CA VAL A 593 -5.96 30.36 28.88
C VAL A 593 -5.05 29.78 27.78
N LYS A 594 -3.93 30.43 27.45
CA LYS A 594 -2.97 29.96 26.43
C LYS A 594 -2.40 28.58 26.77
N LYS A 595 -2.01 28.32 28.00
CA LYS A 595 -1.49 27.01 28.47
C LYS A 595 -2.54 25.92 28.37
N THR A 596 -3.80 26.22 28.71
CA THR A 596 -4.92 25.26 28.64
C THR A 596 -5.24 24.93 27.18
N ILE A 597 -5.36 25.93 26.31
CA ILE A 597 -5.54 25.74 24.87
C ILE A 597 -4.44 24.87 24.30
N SER A 598 -3.18 25.21 24.55
CA SER A 598 -2.03 24.46 24.04
C SER A 598 -2.03 23.00 24.48
N ALA A 599 -2.40 22.72 25.73
CA ALA A 599 -2.49 21.35 26.25
C ALA A 599 -3.61 20.55 25.58
N GLN A 600 -4.79 21.14 25.39
CA GLN A 600 -5.92 20.49 24.73
C GLN A 600 -5.63 20.21 23.26
N ILE A 601 -5.12 21.20 22.51
CA ILE A 601 -4.79 21.04 21.08
C ILE A 601 -3.70 19.98 20.91
N ARG A 602 -2.67 19.98 21.75
CA ARG A 602 -1.58 18.99 21.69
C ARG A 602 -2.09 17.58 21.87
N MET A 603 -2.98 17.31 22.84
CA MET A 603 -3.56 15.99 23.08
C MET A 603 -4.40 15.52 21.87
N VAL A 604 -5.20 16.41 21.30
CA VAL A 604 -6.05 16.11 20.15
C VAL A 604 -5.23 15.86 18.88
N PHE A 605 -4.10 16.58 18.73
CA PHE A 605 -3.21 16.43 17.55
C PHE A 605 -2.34 15.18 17.61
N LEU A 606 -1.77 14.86 18.77
CA LEU A 606 -0.86 13.73 18.89
C LEU A 606 -1.60 12.38 18.84
N LEU A 607 -2.86 12.34 19.28
CA LEU A 607 -3.62 11.09 19.32
C LEU A 607 -3.71 10.38 17.97
N PRO A 608 -4.10 11.03 16.84
CA PRO A 608 -4.17 10.37 15.54
C PRO A 608 -2.83 9.83 15.04
N ILE A 609 -1.73 10.58 15.19
CA ILE A 609 -0.43 10.15 14.69
C ILE A 609 0.15 8.99 15.50
N VAL A 610 0.00 9.01 16.82
CA VAL A 610 0.41 7.90 17.69
C VAL A 610 -0.39 6.64 17.34
N THR A 611 -1.71 6.78 17.14
CA THR A 611 -2.55 5.66 16.75
C THR A 611 -2.20 5.17 15.34
N ALA A 612 -1.89 6.05 14.40
CA ALA A 612 -1.43 5.67 13.05
C ALA A 612 -0.11 4.88 13.09
N ALA A 613 0.86 5.33 13.90
CA ALA A 613 2.10 4.59 14.09
C ALA A 613 1.86 3.19 14.70
N LEU A 614 0.94 3.09 15.68
CA LEU A 614 0.56 1.79 16.25
C LEU A 614 -0.12 0.87 15.22
N HIS A 615 -0.98 1.42 14.33
CA HIS A 615 -1.59 0.65 13.25
C HIS A 615 -0.54 0.06 12.31
N VAL A 616 0.44 0.88 11.90
CA VAL A 616 1.50 0.44 10.98
C VAL A 616 2.42 -0.58 11.65
N LEU A 617 2.77 -0.38 12.93
CA LEU A 617 3.56 -1.37 13.66
C LEU A 617 2.84 -2.71 13.82
N ALA A 618 1.51 -2.70 14.06
CA ALA A 618 0.71 -3.91 14.10
C ALA A 618 0.57 -4.60 12.73
N ALA A 619 0.54 -3.81 11.64
CA ALA A 619 0.47 -4.30 10.27
C ALA A 619 1.83 -4.76 9.72
N PHE A 620 2.95 -4.46 10.40
CA PHE A 620 4.31 -4.74 9.93
C PHE A 620 4.51 -6.21 9.49
N PRO A 621 4.12 -7.24 10.28
CA PRO A 621 4.32 -8.62 9.85
C PRO A 621 3.56 -8.95 8.56
N MET A 622 2.29 -8.54 8.46
CA MET A 622 1.46 -8.78 7.28
C MET A 622 2.01 -8.06 6.04
N ILE A 623 2.45 -6.81 6.17
CA ILE A 623 3.04 -6.07 5.05
C ILE A 623 4.36 -6.73 4.61
N ARG A 624 5.18 -7.19 5.55
CA ARG A 624 6.39 -7.97 5.24
C ARG A 624 6.06 -9.21 4.42
N MET A 625 5.01 -9.96 4.79
CA MET A 625 4.56 -11.14 4.03
C MET A 625 4.07 -10.76 2.62
N ILE A 626 3.36 -9.64 2.48
CA ILE A 626 2.92 -9.15 1.16
C ILE A 626 4.12 -8.76 0.30
N LEU A 627 5.12 -8.10 0.87
CA LEU A 627 6.36 -7.77 0.16
C LEU A 627 7.14 -9.04 -0.23
N ALA A 628 7.10 -10.08 0.59
CA ALA A 628 7.71 -11.37 0.27
C ALA A 628 7.06 -12.07 -0.95
N VAL A 629 5.77 -11.83 -1.25
CA VAL A 629 5.14 -12.27 -2.52
C VAL A 629 5.87 -11.69 -3.73
N MET A 630 6.44 -10.50 -3.58
CA MET A 630 7.26 -9.85 -4.59
C MET A 630 8.76 -10.12 -4.38
N ASN A 631 9.08 -11.19 -3.68
CA ASN A 631 10.42 -11.67 -3.34
C ASN A 631 11.29 -10.70 -2.50
N LEU A 632 10.68 -9.65 -1.92
CA LEU A 632 11.37 -8.68 -1.08
C LEU A 632 11.44 -9.19 0.37
N ASN A 633 12.40 -10.06 0.63
CA ASN A 633 12.55 -10.75 1.92
C ASN A 633 13.34 -9.96 2.98
N ASN A 634 13.99 -8.83 2.61
CA ASN A 634 14.80 -8.02 3.51
C ASN A 634 13.93 -7.23 4.50
N GLY A 635 13.46 -7.89 5.56
CA GLY A 635 12.64 -7.28 6.62
C GLY A 635 13.35 -6.15 7.38
N ARG A 636 14.71 -6.16 7.44
CA ARG A 636 15.49 -5.08 8.08
C ARG A 636 15.43 -3.81 7.25
N LEU A 637 15.56 -3.93 5.93
CA LEU A 637 15.43 -2.79 5.01
C LEU A 637 14.04 -2.17 5.15
N PHE A 638 12.96 -2.99 5.13
CA PHE A 638 11.60 -2.50 5.33
C PHE A 638 11.43 -1.78 6.68
N ALA A 639 12.00 -2.30 7.78
CA ALA A 639 11.96 -1.66 9.08
C ALA A 639 12.65 -0.28 9.07
N TYR A 640 13.80 -0.14 8.42
CA TYR A 640 14.50 1.16 8.28
C TYR A 640 13.69 2.14 7.43
N CYS A 641 13.12 1.71 6.31
CA CYS A 641 12.26 2.53 5.46
C CYS A 641 11.01 3.00 6.23
N LEU A 642 10.41 2.12 7.02
CA LEU A 642 9.26 2.46 7.87
C LEU A 642 9.61 3.49 8.94
N LEU A 643 10.71 3.28 9.67
CA LEU A 643 11.17 4.23 10.70
C LEU A 643 11.52 5.60 10.10
N GLY A 644 12.18 5.61 8.94
CA GLY A 644 12.48 6.83 8.19
C GLY A 644 11.19 7.57 7.80
N THR A 645 10.22 6.85 7.24
CA THR A 645 8.92 7.41 6.83
C THR A 645 8.14 7.98 8.01
N ILE A 646 8.06 7.24 9.15
CA ILE A 646 7.43 7.72 10.39
C ILE A 646 8.11 9.01 10.87
N THR A 647 9.43 9.07 10.82
CA THR A 647 10.20 10.24 11.27
C THR A 647 9.91 11.47 10.41
N VAL A 648 10.02 11.33 9.09
CA VAL A 648 9.75 12.42 8.13
C VAL A 648 8.29 12.89 8.24
N PHE A 649 7.34 11.95 8.27
CA PHE A 649 5.92 12.27 8.43
C PHE A 649 5.65 13.00 9.74
N THR A 650 6.25 12.56 10.86
CA THR A 650 6.10 13.21 12.16
C THR A 650 6.63 14.64 12.15
N VAL A 651 7.78 14.89 11.52
CA VAL A 651 8.34 16.24 11.38
C VAL A 651 7.37 17.15 10.61
N ILE A 652 6.88 16.69 9.45
CA ILE A 652 5.91 17.45 8.64
C ILE A 652 4.63 17.73 9.45
N TYR A 653 4.12 16.71 10.12
CA TYR A 653 2.91 16.80 10.95
C TYR A 653 3.07 17.83 12.09
N LEU A 654 4.22 17.86 12.76
CA LEU A 654 4.53 18.83 13.81
C LEU A 654 4.69 20.26 13.26
N LEU A 655 5.21 20.43 12.04
CA LEU A 655 5.24 21.72 11.36
C LEU A 655 3.81 22.23 11.09
N VAL A 656 2.94 21.37 10.57
CA VAL A 656 1.51 21.68 10.36
C VAL A 656 0.84 22.04 11.68
N TYR A 657 1.09 21.29 12.74
CA TYR A 657 0.61 21.60 14.09
C TYR A 657 1.01 23.01 14.53
N LYS A 658 2.28 23.38 14.37
CA LYS A 658 2.80 24.71 14.76
C LYS A 658 2.15 25.85 13.95
N MET A 659 1.92 25.63 12.66
CA MET A 659 1.25 26.61 11.78
C MET A 659 -0.23 26.80 12.16
N THR A 660 -0.95 25.70 12.37
CA THR A 660 -2.37 25.72 12.73
C THR A 660 -2.62 26.28 14.11
N LEU A 661 -1.73 26.01 15.07
CA LEU A 661 -1.77 26.59 16.42
C LEU A 661 -1.64 28.13 16.39
N ARG A 662 -0.77 28.68 15.55
CA ARG A 662 -0.66 30.12 15.37
C ARG A 662 -1.96 30.74 14.84
N THR A 663 -2.60 30.09 13.87
CA THR A 663 -3.88 30.54 13.29
C THR A 663 -4.99 30.48 14.35
N TYR A 664 -5.03 29.43 15.15
CA TYR A 664 -5.99 29.29 16.25
C TYR A 664 -5.84 30.42 17.29
N TYR A 665 -4.61 30.71 17.75
CA TYR A 665 -4.36 31.83 18.67
C TYR A 665 -4.77 33.19 18.10
N ARG A 666 -4.60 33.42 16.80
CA ARG A 666 -5.06 34.64 16.14
C ARG A 666 -6.57 34.79 16.15
N ILE A 667 -7.31 33.68 16.04
CA ILE A 667 -8.78 33.69 16.09
C ILE A 667 -9.29 33.95 17.51
N VAL A 668 -8.72 33.24 18.48
CA VAL A 668 -9.14 33.34 19.89
C VAL A 668 -8.64 34.65 20.50
N GLY A 669 -7.42 35.10 20.19
CA GLY A 669 -6.75 36.23 20.80
C GLY A 669 -7.15 37.63 20.25
N ARG A 670 -7.96 37.73 19.19
CA ARG A 670 -8.37 39.00 18.60
C ARG A 670 -9.30 39.86 19.48
N GLN A 671 -9.71 39.38 20.66
CA GLN A 671 -10.44 40.16 21.68
C GLN A 671 -9.60 40.40 22.93
N ILE A 672 -8.32 40.01 22.92
CA ILE A 672 -7.40 40.08 24.07
C ILE A 672 -6.43 41.32 23.90
N GLY A 673 -6.69 42.19 22.90
CA GLY A 673 -5.96 43.41 22.65
C GLY A 673 -6.88 44.60 22.65
#